data_3a771493ecfdcbb3616759cd8dd2b087
#
_entry.id   3a771493ecfdcbb3616759cd8dd2b087
#
_cell.length_a   1.000
_cell.length_b   1.000
_cell.length_c   1.000
_cell.angle_alpha   90.00
_cell.angle_beta   90.00
_cell.angle_gamma   90.00
#
_symmetry.space_group_name_H-M   'P 1'
#
loop_
_entity.id
_entity.type
_entity.pdbx_description
1 polymer ?
#
loop_
_entity_poly.entity_id
_entity_poly.type
_entity_poly.pdbx_seq_one_letter_code
_entity_poly.pdbx_strand_id
1 'polypeptide(L)'
;MHIPPSGLALFALGLSPLFARVVVFEQSGFPTVDSQRVSHATLAKAFDDASFVGIDGLKELKDADLFVLPYGSAFPAEAWDAVHAYLNSGGNLLVIGGQPFRVPVTGTTQAPPQDTYSRELGFPHSYEIPHVNATGFHWREGYDFLGAVKIRARRYFAVEGRLDGLGYMVDSAGDEVAAPVVVSDHGSARLVMLDFDPEPGYWDSPDGIALIRTAAVYAHRGATKLWIETLFSTLKPGEFPELVVHLNNARAGEILVELRSGSNVLDTARVTCATSRMDASVDFRKTLAPGFYTVWASYEKDGRRREFAQNGFWVEDTGLLTTGPRFGVRGDFLTRDGVPYFPVGANYFTTADHDWDFSGPRNAWIWERDFADMARHGVTMVRSGVWMGDKRFIEPATAQVNERFLRNLEAFLLCARQHNIAVNFTFFAFAPQTHEIGPNPYLDPGAVQAEKDYVLSVVNRFQDVPWLCWDLINEPSFSNPRRLWRGNTPNGDSVELAEWHKWLKSKYTAIDDLAAAWRVPADDLGSFDNVPLPANEDLALDRYGNTKEVRAFDYNLFAQDMFSQWVRGMAKAIRLAGSTQLINVGQDEGGVADRVLNQFYGGAGVSFTTNHTYWRDHALLWDSVVAKRPGIPNISGETGYQPVWAPDGTWRYDEIAGYALLERKWALGFAAGNSGVLPWDWDREVDFGLKRSDGSAKTLENMLREIGDFAQAAAPSATASVPPEIAVVLPQSLQLSVYNNAALDIQQQCIRALYQYARLDAYAVGEYQTELLGNPKLIILPSPFALDEPAWQAILAKVRDGATLLVTGRFDEDAHFHATGRERQIALDYTVGPLLAREEILRWPAGESHLTFSGDRTTNFDRAFLPISATWAEKPFGKGHILFTPLPIELNDNLQVIGDVYRYAAKFAGASAAYSTDLPDPGILICPTRFPHATLYVLTSESAEPANVSFRDGASGKQLSVALDAGHAAMLVVGEDGAVRASYNRTRR
;
A
#
# COMPACT_ATOMS: atom_id res chain seq x y z
N MET A 1 -32.68 34.93 -27.93
CA MET A 1 -32.88 36.28 -27.40
C MET A 1 -31.51 36.82 -27.01
N HIS A 2 -31.00 37.76 -27.80
CA HIS A 2 -29.70 38.41 -27.57
C HIS A 2 -29.77 39.34 -26.36
N ILE A 3 -28.83 39.22 -25.44
CA ILE A 3 -28.56 40.25 -24.43
C ILE A 3 -27.19 40.83 -24.76
N PRO A 4 -27.04 42.18 -24.84
CA PRO A 4 -25.80 42.82 -25.23
C PRO A 4 -24.80 42.90 -24.09
N PRO A 5 -23.47 43.08 -24.36
CA PRO A 5 -22.44 43.16 -23.34
C PRO A 5 -22.47 44.54 -22.65
N SER A 6 -22.69 44.50 -21.35
CA SER A 6 -22.56 45.68 -20.47
C SER A 6 -21.10 45.98 -20.19
N GLY A 7 -20.75 47.22 -20.37
CA GLY A 7 -19.39 47.71 -20.35
C GLY A 7 -18.61 47.52 -19.04
N LEU A 8 -17.30 47.30 -19.20
CA LEU A 8 -16.29 47.44 -18.16
C LEU A 8 -16.24 48.88 -17.65
N ALA A 9 -16.80 49.10 -16.46
CA ALA A 9 -16.48 50.29 -15.68
C ALA A 9 -15.18 50.00 -14.90
N LEU A 10 -14.07 50.56 -15.32
CA LEU A 10 -12.86 50.68 -14.49
C LEU A 10 -13.18 51.55 -13.28
N PHE A 11 -13.47 50.90 -12.14
CA PHE A 11 -13.40 51.59 -10.85
C PHE A 11 -11.94 51.69 -10.42
N ALA A 12 -11.35 52.83 -10.57
CA ALA A 12 -10.14 53.22 -9.85
C ALA A 12 -10.53 53.40 -8.38
N LEU A 13 -10.44 52.29 -7.61
CA LEU A 13 -10.54 52.31 -6.15
C LEU A 13 -9.23 52.90 -5.60
N GLY A 14 -9.31 53.99 -4.89
CA GLY A 14 -8.24 54.56 -4.06
C GLY A 14 -7.78 53.47 -3.06
N LEU A 15 -6.61 52.93 -3.29
CA LEU A 15 -5.94 51.93 -2.44
C LEU A 15 -5.41 52.70 -1.22
N SER A 16 -6.07 52.56 -0.05
CA SER A 16 -5.36 52.70 1.22
C SER A 16 -4.19 51.72 1.23
N PRO A 17 -3.04 52.00 1.84
CA PRO A 17 -1.90 51.10 1.82
C PRO A 17 -2.33 49.72 2.29
N LEU A 18 -2.26 48.76 1.38
CA LEU A 18 -2.68 47.38 1.63
C LEU A 18 -1.76 46.67 2.65
N PHE A 19 -0.57 47.23 2.90
CA PHE A 19 0.47 46.66 3.74
C PHE A 19 1.03 47.77 4.63
N ALA A 20 1.16 47.54 5.93
CA ALA A 20 1.75 48.53 6.84
C ALA A 20 3.29 48.53 6.73
N ARG A 21 3.95 47.35 6.59
CA ARG A 21 5.41 47.25 6.40
C ARG A 21 5.80 46.00 5.63
N VAL A 22 6.05 46.12 4.33
CA VAL A 22 6.61 45.04 3.50
C VAL A 22 8.12 45.21 3.39
N VAL A 23 8.87 44.13 3.68
CA VAL A 23 10.32 44.06 3.49
C VAL A 23 10.63 43.11 2.35
N VAL A 24 11.29 43.61 1.30
CA VAL A 24 11.73 42.81 0.15
C VAL A 24 13.23 42.64 0.19
N PHE A 25 13.71 41.41 0.14
CA PHE A 25 15.14 41.16 0.01
C PHE A 25 15.60 41.52 -1.38
N GLU A 26 16.54 42.42 -1.49
CA GLU A 26 17.17 42.80 -2.74
C GLU A 26 18.66 43.06 -2.53
N GLN A 27 19.50 42.32 -3.24
CA GLN A 27 20.96 42.47 -3.17
C GLN A 27 21.59 42.40 -4.56
N SER A 28 22.49 43.37 -4.83
CA SER A 28 23.24 43.39 -6.09
C SER A 28 24.11 42.15 -6.22
N GLY A 29 24.06 41.51 -7.40
CA GLY A 29 24.83 40.30 -7.68
C GLY A 29 24.33 39.00 -7.00
N PHE A 30 23.24 39.04 -6.23
CA PHE A 30 22.67 37.82 -5.63
C PHE A 30 22.08 36.91 -6.72
N PRO A 31 22.37 35.62 -6.72
CA PRO A 31 21.92 34.68 -7.75
C PRO A 31 20.43 34.39 -7.64
N THR A 32 19.78 34.17 -8.77
CA THR A 32 18.42 33.61 -8.85
C THR A 32 18.53 32.19 -9.36
N VAL A 33 17.90 31.21 -8.67
CA VAL A 33 18.01 29.79 -8.98
C VAL A 33 16.59 29.20 -9.17
N ASP A 34 16.41 28.34 -10.14
CA ASP A 34 15.13 27.69 -10.49
C ASP A 34 13.97 28.65 -10.71
N SER A 35 14.26 29.88 -11.11
CA SER A 35 13.30 30.92 -11.42
C SER A 35 13.90 31.98 -12.31
N GLN A 36 13.06 32.85 -12.89
CA GLN A 36 13.51 34.06 -13.52
C GLN A 36 13.66 35.16 -12.47
N ARG A 37 14.64 36.04 -12.68
CA ARG A 37 14.83 37.21 -11.80
C ARG A 37 13.61 38.13 -11.86
N VAL A 38 13.07 38.47 -10.70
CA VAL A 38 12.04 39.50 -10.56
C VAL A 38 12.72 40.88 -10.53
N SER A 39 12.36 41.78 -11.44
CA SER A 39 12.99 43.09 -11.50
C SER A 39 12.55 43.98 -10.33
N HIS A 40 13.39 44.91 -9.92
CA HIS A 40 13.03 45.95 -8.94
C HIS A 40 11.75 46.72 -9.36
N ALA A 41 11.64 47.05 -10.64
CA ALA A 41 10.47 47.75 -11.15
C ALA A 41 9.17 46.92 -11.03
N THR A 42 9.27 45.58 -11.15
CA THR A 42 8.14 44.67 -10.95
C THR A 42 7.74 44.59 -9.49
N LEU A 43 8.73 44.44 -8.59
CA LEU A 43 8.48 44.39 -7.14
C LEU A 43 7.92 45.75 -6.65
N ALA A 44 8.44 46.88 -7.10
CA ALA A 44 7.90 48.19 -6.77
C ALA A 44 6.48 48.42 -7.31
N LYS A 45 6.10 47.81 -8.44
CA LYS A 45 4.69 47.81 -8.90
C LYS A 45 3.81 46.86 -8.09
N ALA A 46 4.34 45.76 -7.59
CA ALA A 46 3.57 44.80 -6.78
C ALA A 46 3.32 45.34 -5.35
N PHE A 47 4.28 46.15 -4.82
CA PHE A 47 4.28 46.62 -3.45
C PHE A 47 4.52 48.18 -3.42
N ASP A 48 3.47 48.92 -3.21
CA ASP A 48 3.50 50.39 -3.32
C ASP A 48 4.46 51.11 -2.34
N ASP A 49 4.65 50.55 -1.10
CA ASP A 49 5.48 51.15 -0.02
C ASP A 49 6.50 50.14 0.57
N ALA A 50 7.09 49.25 -0.24
CA ALA A 50 8.02 48.26 0.25
C ALA A 50 9.41 48.82 0.59
N SER A 51 10.02 48.35 1.66
CA SER A 51 11.42 48.57 2.00
C SER A 51 12.30 47.51 1.32
N PHE A 52 13.17 47.93 0.42
CA PHE A 52 14.15 47.03 -0.23
C PHE A 52 15.42 46.98 0.60
N VAL A 53 15.82 45.81 1.07
CA VAL A 53 16.95 45.66 1.99
C VAL A 53 17.91 44.59 1.51
N GLY A 54 19.23 44.82 1.71
CA GLY A 54 20.26 43.79 1.58
C GLY A 54 20.38 42.90 2.84
N ILE A 55 21.35 42.02 2.85
CA ILE A 55 21.59 41.07 3.97
C ILE A 55 21.65 41.73 5.33
N ASP A 56 22.33 42.91 5.44
CA ASP A 56 22.44 43.62 6.71
C ASP A 56 21.09 44.14 7.23
N GLY A 57 20.20 44.54 6.34
CA GLY A 57 18.86 45.01 6.69
C GLY A 57 17.92 43.90 7.16
N LEU A 58 18.23 42.64 6.88
CA LEU A 58 17.41 41.47 7.33
C LEU A 58 17.48 41.25 8.84
N LYS A 59 18.43 41.82 9.53
CA LYS A 59 18.52 41.81 11.00
C LYS A 59 17.35 42.52 11.69
N GLU A 60 16.64 43.39 10.96
CA GLU A 60 15.49 44.18 11.45
C GLU A 60 14.13 43.66 11.01
N LEU A 61 14.06 42.38 10.54
CA LEU A 61 12.82 41.77 10.07
C LEU A 61 11.71 41.68 11.12
N LYS A 62 12.04 41.64 12.41
CA LYS A 62 11.08 41.50 13.51
C LYS A 62 9.89 42.48 13.49
N ASP A 63 10.03 43.60 12.82
CA ASP A 63 8.99 44.63 12.70
C ASP A 63 8.26 44.57 11.35
N ALA A 64 8.57 43.61 10.47
CA ALA A 64 7.90 43.50 9.18
C ALA A 64 6.56 42.74 9.30
N ASP A 65 5.54 43.19 8.59
CA ASP A 65 4.27 42.47 8.47
C ASP A 65 4.35 41.36 7.41
N LEU A 66 5.19 41.56 6.39
CA LEU A 66 5.45 40.60 5.32
C LEU A 66 6.91 40.67 4.87
N PHE A 67 7.59 39.56 4.84
CA PHE A 67 8.89 39.38 4.21
C PHE A 67 8.76 38.74 2.84
N VAL A 68 9.51 39.22 1.84
CA VAL A 68 9.46 38.71 0.45
C VAL A 68 10.86 38.27 0.01
N LEU A 69 10.98 37.02 -0.44
CA LEU A 69 12.18 36.43 -1.03
C LEU A 69 11.96 36.17 -2.53
N PRO A 70 12.52 37.03 -3.45
CA PRO A 70 12.23 36.93 -4.88
C PRO A 70 13.34 36.28 -5.72
N TYR A 71 14.11 35.34 -5.18
CA TYR A 71 15.27 34.74 -5.85
C TYR A 71 15.14 33.23 -6.15
N GLY A 72 13.89 32.75 -6.24
CA GLY A 72 13.62 31.31 -6.49
C GLY A 72 14.13 30.43 -5.36
N SER A 73 14.86 29.38 -5.70
CA SER A 73 15.43 28.45 -4.72
C SER A 73 16.57 29.03 -3.88
N ALA A 74 17.12 30.19 -4.29
CA ALA A 74 18.24 30.85 -3.59
C ALA A 74 17.75 31.73 -2.42
N PHE A 75 18.44 31.63 -1.29
CA PHE A 75 18.17 32.47 -0.12
C PHE A 75 19.46 32.83 0.61
N PRO A 76 19.51 33.98 1.36
CA PRO A 76 20.71 34.41 2.06
C PRO A 76 20.94 33.58 3.34
N ALA A 77 21.89 32.65 3.29
CA ALA A 77 22.22 31.74 4.41
C ALA A 77 22.71 32.52 5.65
N GLU A 78 23.40 33.62 5.46
CA GLU A 78 23.91 34.50 6.54
C GLU A 78 22.78 35.14 7.35
N ALA A 79 21.58 35.24 6.78
CA ALA A 79 20.41 35.80 7.44
C ALA A 79 19.44 34.76 7.97
N TRP A 80 19.77 33.46 7.86
CA TRP A 80 18.83 32.38 8.22
C TRP A 80 18.28 32.50 9.64
N ASP A 81 19.15 32.73 10.64
CA ASP A 81 18.71 32.83 12.03
C ASP A 81 17.69 33.96 12.22
N ALA A 82 17.89 35.11 11.53
CA ALA A 82 16.95 36.22 11.60
C ALA A 82 15.62 35.90 10.90
N VAL A 83 15.64 35.23 9.75
CA VAL A 83 14.45 34.78 9.03
C VAL A 83 13.68 33.74 9.85
N HIS A 84 14.36 32.77 10.40
CA HIS A 84 13.76 31.71 11.23
C HIS A 84 13.16 32.29 12.52
N ALA A 85 13.86 33.16 13.22
CA ALA A 85 13.32 33.88 14.38
C ALA A 85 12.11 34.76 14.06
N TYR A 86 12.10 35.40 12.89
CA TYR A 86 10.97 36.18 12.40
C TYR A 86 9.73 35.31 12.18
N LEU A 87 9.88 34.16 11.51
CA LEU A 87 8.78 33.20 11.28
C LEU A 87 8.24 32.62 12.58
N ASN A 88 9.13 32.23 13.49
CA ASN A 88 8.76 31.73 14.81
C ASN A 88 8.01 32.76 15.67
N SER A 89 8.21 34.04 15.43
CA SER A 89 7.49 35.14 16.11
C SER A 89 6.14 35.47 15.47
N GLY A 90 5.75 34.76 14.39
CA GLY A 90 4.49 34.96 13.66
C GLY A 90 4.60 35.89 12.45
N GLY A 91 5.81 36.17 11.97
CA GLY A 91 6.05 36.96 10.76
C GLY A 91 5.69 36.19 9.47
N ASN A 92 5.06 36.87 8.51
CA ASN A 92 4.57 36.25 7.29
C ASN A 92 5.60 36.30 6.15
N LEU A 93 5.55 35.31 5.26
CA LEU A 93 6.55 35.14 4.20
C LEU A 93 5.89 34.90 2.84
N LEU A 94 6.48 35.53 1.79
CA LEU A 94 6.25 35.17 0.39
C LEU A 94 7.57 34.77 -0.26
N VAL A 95 7.66 33.57 -0.80
CA VAL A 95 8.76 33.12 -1.65
C VAL A 95 8.30 33.14 -3.10
N ILE A 96 9.11 33.71 -4.00
CA ILE A 96 8.74 33.87 -5.41
C ILE A 96 9.64 33.00 -6.28
N GLY A 97 9.05 31.91 -6.80
CA GLY A 97 9.66 30.97 -7.73
C GLY A 97 10.52 29.89 -7.06
N GLY A 98 10.85 28.85 -7.81
CA GLY A 98 11.80 27.82 -7.41
C GLY A 98 11.35 26.90 -6.27
N GLN A 99 12.31 26.26 -5.64
CA GLN A 99 12.16 25.36 -4.49
C GLN A 99 12.55 26.11 -3.20
N PRO A 100 11.65 26.35 -2.26
CA PRO A 100 11.90 27.21 -1.10
C PRO A 100 13.11 26.76 -0.26
N PHE A 101 14.04 27.67 0.03
CA PHE A 101 15.21 27.44 0.90
C PHE A 101 16.15 26.31 0.48
N ARG A 102 16.15 25.94 -0.81
CA ARG A 102 16.91 24.81 -1.35
C ARG A 102 18.39 25.15 -1.59
N VAL A 103 18.69 26.39 -2.02
CA VAL A 103 20.05 26.81 -2.39
C VAL A 103 20.56 27.93 -1.48
N PRO A 104 21.36 27.60 -0.45
CA PRO A 104 21.93 28.61 0.42
C PRO A 104 23.03 29.42 -0.31
N VAL A 105 23.00 30.73 -0.12
CA VAL A 105 23.95 31.69 -0.72
C VAL A 105 24.65 32.50 0.35
N THR A 106 25.98 32.52 0.33
CA THR A 106 26.83 33.37 1.19
C THR A 106 27.47 34.46 0.33
N GLY A 107 27.14 35.72 0.58
CA GLY A 107 27.50 36.82 -0.28
C GLY A 107 26.86 36.69 -1.66
N THR A 108 27.62 36.21 -2.66
CA THR A 108 27.15 35.90 -4.02
C THR A 108 27.49 34.46 -4.42
N THR A 109 28.03 33.66 -3.50
CA THR A 109 28.48 32.30 -3.75
C THR A 109 27.38 31.31 -3.38
N GLN A 110 26.96 30.55 -4.35
CA GLN A 110 25.98 29.47 -4.15
C GLN A 110 26.64 28.24 -3.51
N ALA A 111 26.00 27.65 -2.50
CA ALA A 111 26.31 26.30 -2.06
C ALA A 111 25.50 25.29 -2.88
N PRO A 112 25.88 23.98 -2.86
CA PRO A 112 25.05 22.93 -3.43
C PRO A 112 23.63 22.92 -2.86
N PRO A 113 22.60 22.50 -3.63
CA PRO A 113 21.25 22.30 -3.13
C PRO A 113 21.22 21.37 -1.93
N GLN A 114 20.41 21.67 -0.93
CA GLN A 114 20.26 20.89 0.29
C GLN A 114 18.95 21.18 1.00
N ASP A 115 18.47 20.23 1.81
CA ASP A 115 17.21 20.36 2.54
C ASP A 115 17.39 20.77 4.02
N THR A 116 18.60 21.11 4.45
CA THR A 116 18.91 21.42 5.86
C THR A 116 18.01 22.53 6.41
N TYR A 117 17.85 23.61 5.67
CA TYR A 117 17.11 24.79 6.10
C TYR A 117 15.60 24.64 5.94
N SER A 118 15.13 24.07 4.83
CA SER A 118 13.70 23.84 4.60
C SER A 118 13.12 22.84 5.61
N ARG A 119 13.92 21.87 6.05
CA ARG A 119 13.54 20.89 7.07
C ARG A 119 13.25 21.51 8.43
N GLU A 120 13.95 22.59 8.80
CA GLU A 120 13.68 23.33 10.05
C GLU A 120 12.28 23.99 10.04
N LEU A 121 11.73 24.24 8.85
CA LEU A 121 10.37 24.76 8.66
C LEU A 121 9.32 23.64 8.46
N GLY A 122 9.74 22.37 8.54
CA GLY A 122 8.85 21.24 8.33
C GLY A 122 8.72 20.81 6.85
N PHE A 123 9.64 21.23 5.99
CA PHE A 123 9.71 20.87 4.58
C PHE A 123 10.92 19.94 4.34
N PRO A 124 10.79 18.62 4.56
CA PRO A 124 11.92 17.73 4.50
C PRO A 124 12.54 17.59 3.12
N HIS A 125 11.75 17.73 2.06
CA HIS A 125 12.19 17.58 0.68
C HIS A 125 11.44 18.52 -0.28
N SER A 126 12.10 18.82 -1.40
CA SER A 126 11.49 19.47 -2.55
C SER A 126 12.11 18.95 -3.85
N TYR A 127 11.33 18.86 -4.92
CA TYR A 127 11.76 18.27 -6.18
C TYR A 127 10.99 18.81 -7.38
N GLU A 128 11.54 18.62 -8.58
CA GLU A 128 10.87 18.95 -9.83
C GLU A 128 9.80 17.89 -10.18
N ILE A 129 8.59 18.34 -10.49
CA ILE A 129 7.51 17.45 -10.93
C ILE A 129 7.76 17.06 -12.40
N PRO A 130 7.88 15.75 -12.71
CA PRO A 130 8.11 15.32 -14.08
C PRO A 130 6.85 15.45 -14.94
N HIS A 131 7.01 15.80 -16.20
CA HIS A 131 6.01 15.68 -17.27
C HIS A 131 4.63 16.32 -17.03
N VAL A 132 4.61 17.55 -16.49
CA VAL A 132 3.35 18.29 -16.27
C VAL A 132 2.78 18.83 -17.58
N ASN A 133 1.63 18.30 -18.04
CA ASN A 133 0.90 18.74 -19.21
C ASN A 133 -0.33 19.56 -18.82
N ALA A 134 -0.11 20.73 -18.22
CA ALA A 134 -1.20 21.56 -17.75
C ALA A 134 -1.87 22.35 -18.88
N THR A 135 -3.20 22.46 -18.83
CA THR A 135 -4.04 23.21 -19.77
C THR A 135 -4.72 24.42 -19.15
N GLY A 136 -4.81 24.50 -17.81
CA GLY A 136 -5.47 25.56 -17.09
C GLY A 136 -4.97 25.75 -15.66
N PHE A 137 -5.48 26.78 -15.00
CA PHE A 137 -5.24 27.06 -13.59
C PHE A 137 -6.55 27.43 -12.90
N HIS A 138 -6.74 26.96 -11.67
CA HIS A 138 -7.81 27.40 -10.79
C HIS A 138 -7.33 27.50 -9.33
N TRP A 139 -8.03 28.34 -8.56
CA TRP A 139 -7.87 28.37 -7.12
C TRP A 139 -8.60 27.18 -6.48
N ARG A 140 -8.10 26.72 -5.34
CA ARG A 140 -8.80 25.76 -4.48
C ARG A 140 -10.24 26.21 -4.25
N GLU A 141 -11.17 25.26 -4.17
CA GLU A 141 -12.59 25.55 -3.97
C GLU A 141 -12.84 26.52 -2.79
N GLY A 142 -13.66 27.54 -3.00
CA GLY A 142 -13.93 28.58 -2.03
C GLY A 142 -12.92 29.74 -2.00
N TYR A 143 -11.80 29.65 -2.74
CA TYR A 143 -10.76 30.68 -2.82
C TYR A 143 -10.78 31.50 -4.09
N ASP A 144 -11.85 31.42 -4.90
CA ASP A 144 -12.13 32.22 -6.09
C ASP A 144 -12.09 33.74 -5.82
N PHE A 145 -12.29 34.17 -4.57
CA PHE A 145 -12.16 35.57 -4.13
C PHE A 145 -10.72 36.14 -4.28
N LEU A 146 -9.71 35.25 -4.53
CA LEU A 146 -8.35 35.68 -4.83
C LEU A 146 -8.19 36.26 -6.24
N GLY A 147 -9.22 36.11 -7.09
CA GLY A 147 -9.28 36.68 -8.42
C GLY A 147 -8.71 35.82 -9.53
N ALA A 148 -8.90 36.21 -10.76
CA ALA A 148 -8.40 35.47 -11.92
C ALA A 148 -6.90 35.72 -12.12
N VAL A 149 -6.13 34.66 -12.27
CA VAL A 149 -4.71 34.66 -12.63
C VAL A 149 -4.41 33.62 -13.70
N LYS A 150 -3.35 33.87 -14.49
CA LYS A 150 -2.84 32.92 -15.49
C LYS A 150 -1.38 32.66 -15.19
N ILE A 151 -1.03 31.39 -15.06
CA ILE A 151 0.33 30.93 -14.81
C ILE A 151 0.96 30.46 -16.12
N ARG A 152 2.21 30.86 -16.37
CA ARG A 152 3.05 30.41 -17.47
C ARG A 152 4.37 29.93 -16.89
N ALA A 153 4.52 28.65 -16.83
CA ALA A 153 5.68 28.00 -16.23
C ALA A 153 6.36 27.04 -17.21
N ARG A 154 7.65 26.86 -17.06
CA ARG A 154 8.47 25.87 -17.74
C ARG A 154 8.56 24.57 -16.93
N ARG A 155 8.63 24.72 -15.58
CA ARG A 155 8.77 23.62 -14.63
C ARG A 155 7.95 23.95 -13.39
N TYR A 156 7.46 22.89 -12.76
CA TYR A 156 6.76 22.96 -11.48
C TYR A 156 7.52 22.16 -10.44
N PHE A 157 7.40 22.56 -9.20
CA PHE A 157 8.06 21.90 -8.08
C PHE A 157 7.01 21.44 -7.07
N ALA A 158 7.31 20.34 -6.37
CA ALA A 158 6.59 19.90 -5.21
C ALA A 158 7.44 20.13 -3.97
N VAL A 159 6.80 20.56 -2.89
CA VAL A 159 7.39 20.66 -1.56
C VAL A 159 6.68 19.68 -0.65
N GLU A 160 7.45 18.84 0.04
CA GLU A 160 6.91 17.88 0.99
C GLU A 160 6.82 18.48 2.38
N GLY A 161 5.75 18.16 3.12
CA GLY A 161 5.53 18.63 4.48
C GLY A 161 4.06 19.00 4.75
N ARG A 162 3.84 19.72 5.84
CA ARG A 162 2.51 20.22 6.20
C ARG A 162 2.19 21.51 5.45
N LEU A 163 1.61 21.35 4.29
CA LEU A 163 1.20 22.45 3.41
C LEU A 163 -0.03 22.06 2.59
N ASP A 164 -0.67 23.07 1.99
CA ASP A 164 -1.82 22.90 1.12
C ASP A 164 -1.59 23.63 -0.20
N GLY A 165 -2.04 23.04 -1.31
CA GLY A 165 -2.22 23.76 -2.55
C GLY A 165 -3.29 24.84 -2.38
N LEU A 166 -2.94 26.09 -2.68
CA LEU A 166 -3.88 27.19 -2.72
C LEU A 166 -4.44 27.39 -4.14
N GLY A 167 -3.66 27.03 -5.15
CA GLY A 167 -4.06 27.05 -6.55
C GLY A 167 -3.37 25.94 -7.34
N TYR A 168 -4.11 25.36 -8.27
CA TYR A 168 -3.72 24.15 -8.99
C TYR A 168 -3.66 24.38 -10.51
N MET A 169 -2.67 23.75 -11.14
CA MET A 169 -2.65 23.52 -12.57
C MET A 169 -3.42 22.26 -12.88
N VAL A 170 -4.28 22.32 -13.90
CA VAL A 170 -5.07 21.17 -14.33
C VAL A 170 -4.68 20.73 -15.73
N ASP A 171 -4.75 19.43 -15.97
CA ASP A 171 -4.56 18.83 -17.29
C ASP A 171 -5.87 18.81 -18.11
N SER A 172 -5.86 18.15 -19.27
CA SER A 172 -7.03 18.02 -20.14
C SER A 172 -8.12 17.11 -19.58
N ALA A 173 -7.80 16.25 -18.61
CA ALA A 173 -8.76 15.38 -17.92
C ALA A 173 -9.40 16.09 -16.72
N GLY A 174 -8.85 17.22 -16.31
CA GLY A 174 -9.28 17.99 -15.14
C GLY A 174 -8.59 17.58 -13.84
N ASP A 175 -7.50 16.82 -13.93
CA ASP A 175 -6.71 16.41 -12.77
C ASP A 175 -5.77 17.53 -12.32
N GLU A 176 -5.64 17.74 -11.02
CA GLU A 176 -4.79 18.76 -10.40
C GLU A 176 -3.33 18.27 -10.39
N VAL A 177 -2.59 18.50 -11.48
CA VAL A 177 -1.26 17.88 -11.75
C VAL A 177 -0.07 18.63 -11.14
N ALA A 178 -0.25 19.85 -10.66
CA ALA A 178 0.76 20.60 -9.91
C ALA A 178 0.10 21.71 -9.08
N ALA A 179 0.70 22.09 -7.97
CA ALA A 179 0.27 23.22 -7.14
C ALA A 179 1.30 24.36 -7.16
N PRO A 180 1.29 25.24 -8.17
CA PRO A 180 2.26 26.34 -8.27
C PRO A 180 2.10 27.43 -7.20
N VAL A 181 1.02 27.39 -6.43
CA VAL A 181 0.79 28.30 -5.29
C VAL A 181 0.44 27.44 -4.10
N VAL A 182 1.33 27.37 -3.13
CA VAL A 182 1.14 26.58 -1.90
C VAL A 182 1.17 27.47 -0.67
N VAL A 183 0.52 27.01 0.39
CA VAL A 183 0.45 27.70 1.68
C VAL A 183 0.81 26.74 2.81
N SER A 184 1.59 27.24 3.76
CA SER A 184 1.87 26.57 5.02
C SER A 184 1.72 27.55 6.16
N ASP A 185 1.18 27.09 7.28
CA ASP A 185 1.07 27.88 8.50
C ASP A 185 2.11 27.39 9.52
N HIS A 186 2.97 28.30 9.98
CA HIS A 186 3.98 28.05 10.99
C HIS A 186 3.64 28.85 12.27
N GLY A 187 2.97 28.24 13.22
CA GLY A 187 2.40 28.97 14.35
C GLY A 187 1.32 29.96 13.91
N SER A 188 1.55 31.26 14.12
CA SER A 188 0.72 32.34 13.61
C SER A 188 1.24 32.95 12.31
N ALA A 189 2.40 32.53 11.83
CA ALA A 189 2.96 32.90 10.54
C ALA A 189 2.26 32.19 9.39
N ARG A 190 2.08 32.89 8.26
CA ARG A 190 1.66 32.29 7.01
C ARG A 190 2.76 32.39 5.96
N LEU A 191 3.15 31.26 5.42
CA LEU A 191 4.10 31.15 4.33
C LEU A 191 3.32 30.87 3.05
N VAL A 192 3.49 31.72 2.03
CA VAL A 192 2.97 31.48 0.68
C VAL A 192 4.17 31.33 -0.24
N MET A 193 4.16 30.26 -1.04
CA MET A 193 5.26 29.92 -1.93
C MET A 193 4.74 29.77 -3.35
N LEU A 194 5.47 30.33 -4.32
CA LEU A 194 5.19 30.20 -5.75
C LEU A 194 6.18 29.19 -6.34
N ASP A 195 5.81 27.90 -6.29
CA ASP A 195 6.71 26.77 -6.50
C ASP A 195 6.81 26.37 -7.97
N PHE A 196 7.30 27.28 -8.82
CA PHE A 196 7.50 27.03 -10.23
C PHE A 196 8.61 27.89 -10.84
N ASP A 197 9.16 27.41 -11.96
CA ASP A 197 10.08 28.17 -12.83
C ASP A 197 9.27 28.79 -13.98
N PRO A 198 9.12 30.14 -14.03
CA PRO A 198 8.27 30.78 -15.01
C PRO A 198 8.89 30.80 -16.42
N GLU A 199 8.02 31.01 -17.42
CA GLU A 199 8.48 31.41 -18.75
C GLU A 199 9.22 32.77 -18.71
N PRO A 200 10.16 32.99 -19.63
CA PRO A 200 10.88 34.27 -19.71
C PRO A 200 9.94 35.49 -19.80
N GLY A 201 10.16 36.44 -18.91
CA GLY A 201 9.37 37.68 -18.86
C GLY A 201 8.00 37.55 -18.15
N TYR A 202 7.67 36.40 -17.62
CA TYR A 202 6.37 36.20 -16.94
C TYR A 202 6.21 37.10 -15.74
N TRP A 203 7.23 37.23 -14.88
CA TRP A 203 7.15 38.09 -13.67
C TRP A 203 6.89 39.57 -14.00
N ASP A 204 7.38 40.06 -15.14
CA ASP A 204 7.18 41.46 -15.58
C ASP A 204 5.83 41.67 -16.31
N SER A 205 5.11 40.57 -16.57
CA SER A 205 3.79 40.63 -17.19
C SER A 205 2.68 41.07 -16.21
N PRO A 206 1.54 41.59 -16.72
CA PRO A 206 0.39 41.88 -15.86
C PRO A 206 -0.08 40.70 -15.02
N ASP A 207 -0.07 39.46 -15.59
CA ASP A 207 -0.48 38.26 -14.88
C ASP A 207 0.50 37.88 -13.75
N GLY A 208 1.83 37.98 -13.98
CA GLY A 208 2.86 37.74 -12.97
C GLY A 208 2.79 38.76 -11.82
N ILE A 209 2.64 40.04 -12.12
CA ILE A 209 2.47 41.11 -11.11
C ILE A 209 1.19 40.84 -10.30
N ALA A 210 0.09 40.49 -10.94
CA ALA A 210 -1.18 40.17 -10.28
C ALA A 210 -1.05 38.96 -9.35
N LEU A 211 -0.35 37.90 -9.78
CA LEU A 211 -0.10 36.72 -8.95
C LEU A 211 0.74 37.06 -7.71
N ILE A 212 1.87 37.75 -7.87
CA ILE A 212 2.71 38.23 -6.76
C ILE A 212 1.88 39.04 -5.74
N ARG A 213 1.06 39.97 -6.23
CA ARG A 213 0.22 40.80 -5.37
C ARG A 213 -0.83 39.98 -4.62
N THR A 214 -1.50 39.06 -5.30
CA THR A 214 -2.51 38.19 -4.70
C THR A 214 -1.90 37.28 -3.62
N ALA A 215 -0.77 36.64 -3.92
CA ALA A 215 -0.04 35.80 -2.98
C ALA A 215 0.43 36.61 -1.75
N ALA A 216 0.94 37.81 -1.94
CA ALA A 216 1.37 38.68 -0.86
C ALA A 216 0.20 39.14 0.03
N VAL A 217 -0.95 39.50 -0.56
CA VAL A 217 -2.17 39.84 0.20
C VAL A 217 -2.63 38.65 1.04
N TYR A 218 -2.55 37.46 0.52
CA TYR A 218 -2.95 36.26 1.25
C TYR A 218 -1.95 35.91 2.38
N ALA A 219 -0.64 35.96 2.10
CA ALA A 219 0.41 35.79 3.11
C ALA A 219 0.27 36.81 4.27
N HIS A 220 0.09 38.10 3.96
CA HIS A 220 -0.04 39.17 4.96
C HIS A 220 -1.21 38.97 5.94
N ARG A 221 -2.23 38.22 5.57
CA ARG A 221 -3.38 37.92 6.47
C ARG A 221 -2.95 37.12 7.71
N GLY A 222 -1.82 36.45 7.67
CA GLY A 222 -1.35 35.52 8.71
C GLY A 222 -2.15 34.21 8.76
N ALA A 223 -1.79 33.34 9.66
CA ALA A 223 -2.39 32.02 9.83
C ALA A 223 -3.78 32.08 10.49
N THR A 224 -4.75 32.73 9.84
CA THR A 224 -6.16 32.66 10.25
C THR A 224 -6.70 31.28 9.91
N LYS A 225 -7.24 30.57 10.91
CA LYS A 225 -7.79 29.22 10.73
C LYS A 225 -9.30 29.27 10.98
N LEU A 226 -10.04 28.80 9.99
CA LEU A 226 -11.49 28.60 10.04
C LEU A 226 -11.78 27.14 9.77
N TRP A 227 -12.56 26.46 10.64
CA TRP A 227 -13.03 25.12 10.38
C TRP A 227 -14.43 24.89 10.98
N ILE A 228 -15.08 23.83 10.53
CA ILE A 228 -16.44 23.46 10.95
C ILE A 228 -16.40 22.03 11.45
N GLU A 229 -17.00 21.81 12.60
CA GLU A 229 -17.23 20.45 13.15
C GLU A 229 -18.73 20.15 13.17
N THR A 230 -19.09 18.89 12.86
CA THR A 230 -20.42 18.34 13.03
C THR A 230 -20.42 17.35 14.20
N LEU A 231 -21.51 17.26 14.93
CA LEU A 231 -21.61 16.27 16.00
C LEU A 231 -21.59 14.86 15.46
N PHE A 232 -22.28 14.65 14.32
CA PHE A 232 -22.34 13.40 13.58
C PHE A 232 -22.17 13.68 12.08
N SER A 233 -21.51 12.78 11.36
CA SER A 233 -21.40 12.86 9.91
C SER A 233 -22.63 12.26 9.19
N THR A 234 -23.49 11.50 9.90
CA THR A 234 -24.84 11.08 9.45
C THR A 234 -25.87 11.47 10.48
N LEU A 235 -26.94 12.16 10.03
CA LEU A 235 -28.10 12.50 10.82
C LEU A 235 -29.22 11.51 10.53
N LYS A 236 -30.03 11.16 11.53
CA LYS A 236 -31.25 10.39 11.35
C LYS A 236 -32.34 11.28 10.74
N PRO A 237 -33.30 10.71 10.02
CA PRO A 237 -34.43 11.47 9.50
C PRO A 237 -35.16 12.24 10.63
N GLY A 238 -35.28 13.55 10.45
CA GLY A 238 -35.90 14.46 11.42
C GLY A 238 -34.97 15.08 12.44
N GLU A 239 -33.69 14.68 12.51
CA GLU A 239 -32.67 15.39 13.27
C GLU A 239 -32.24 16.67 12.52
N PHE A 240 -31.79 17.66 13.28
CA PHE A 240 -31.29 18.94 12.75
C PHE A 240 -29.76 18.96 12.80
N PRO A 241 -29.08 19.59 11.82
CA PRO A 241 -27.62 19.71 11.85
C PRO A 241 -27.18 20.67 12.98
N GLU A 242 -26.44 20.11 13.93
CA GLU A 242 -25.77 20.87 14.99
C GLU A 242 -24.29 21.02 14.63
N LEU A 243 -23.84 22.25 14.48
CA LEU A 243 -22.52 22.60 13.98
C LEU A 243 -21.79 23.47 14.99
N VAL A 244 -20.46 23.32 15.04
CA VAL A 244 -19.57 24.29 15.71
C VAL A 244 -18.64 24.86 14.67
N VAL A 245 -18.65 26.19 14.58
CA VAL A 245 -17.73 26.93 13.72
C VAL A 245 -16.62 27.49 14.59
N HIS A 246 -15.40 27.16 14.23
CA HIS A 246 -14.19 27.55 14.93
C HIS A 246 -13.41 28.56 14.13
N LEU A 247 -12.89 29.60 14.79
CA LEU A 247 -12.04 30.62 14.19
C LEU A 247 -10.88 30.98 15.12
N ASN A 248 -9.66 30.91 14.61
CA ASN A 248 -8.43 31.26 15.31
C ASN A 248 -7.62 32.32 14.56
N ASN A 249 -6.86 33.12 15.29
CA ASN A 249 -5.98 34.17 14.77
C ASN A 249 -6.71 35.21 13.87
N ALA A 250 -7.96 35.46 14.16
CA ALA A 250 -8.77 36.39 13.41
C ALA A 250 -8.80 37.79 14.06
N ARG A 251 -9.26 38.77 13.30
CA ARG A 251 -9.64 40.12 13.77
C ARG A 251 -11.16 40.20 13.83
N ALA A 252 -11.71 41.26 14.45
CA ALA A 252 -13.16 41.43 14.48
C ALA A 252 -13.77 41.45 13.05
N GLY A 253 -14.87 40.69 12.85
CA GLY A 253 -15.52 40.47 11.58
C GLY A 253 -16.79 39.65 11.71
N GLU A 254 -17.25 39.06 10.64
CA GLU A 254 -18.42 38.15 10.62
C GLU A 254 -18.09 36.85 9.95
N ILE A 255 -18.76 35.76 10.37
CA ILE A 255 -18.78 34.48 9.66
C ILE A 255 -20.18 34.30 9.08
N LEU A 256 -20.25 34.18 7.75
CA LEU A 256 -21.45 33.72 7.06
C LEU A 256 -21.39 32.20 6.95
N VAL A 257 -22.39 31.50 7.48
CA VAL A 257 -22.52 30.05 7.41
C VAL A 257 -23.72 29.70 6.54
N GLU A 258 -23.54 28.89 5.53
CA GLU A 258 -24.55 28.47 4.57
C GLU A 258 -24.73 26.96 4.59
N LEU A 259 -25.94 26.49 4.78
CA LEU A 259 -26.34 25.10 4.57
C LEU A 259 -26.76 24.93 3.09
N ARG A 260 -26.20 23.94 2.42
CA ARG A 260 -26.40 23.73 0.98
C ARG A 260 -26.78 22.31 0.61
N SER A 261 -27.52 22.18 -0.50
CA SER A 261 -27.70 20.93 -1.23
C SER A 261 -27.22 21.17 -2.66
N GLY A 262 -26.07 20.61 -3.02
CA GLY A 262 -25.33 20.97 -4.22
C GLY A 262 -25.05 22.47 -4.26
N SER A 263 -25.42 23.13 -5.35
CA SER A 263 -25.27 24.59 -5.50
C SER A 263 -26.35 25.44 -4.79
N ASN A 264 -27.42 24.81 -4.31
CA ASN A 264 -28.56 25.55 -3.74
C ASN A 264 -28.33 25.85 -2.26
N VAL A 265 -28.37 27.12 -1.86
CA VAL A 265 -28.39 27.54 -0.47
C VAL A 265 -29.78 27.28 0.11
N LEU A 266 -29.84 26.45 1.15
CA LEU A 266 -31.09 26.07 1.83
C LEU A 266 -31.39 26.99 3.01
N ASP A 267 -30.35 27.41 3.72
CA ASP A 267 -30.44 28.24 4.92
C ASP A 267 -29.12 28.99 5.16
N THR A 268 -29.17 30.07 5.95
CA THR A 268 -27.99 30.88 6.27
C THR A 268 -28.00 31.34 7.72
N ALA A 269 -26.81 31.37 8.34
CA ALA A 269 -26.61 31.97 9.65
C ALA A 269 -25.43 32.96 9.61
N ARG A 270 -25.48 34.01 10.46
CA ARG A 270 -24.37 34.92 10.64
C ARG A 270 -23.90 34.94 12.08
N VAL A 271 -22.60 34.85 12.25
CA VAL A 271 -21.98 34.85 13.58
C VAL A 271 -20.98 36.01 13.65
N THR A 272 -21.15 36.92 14.60
CA THR A 272 -20.21 38.03 14.81
C THR A 272 -18.99 37.55 15.56
N CYS A 273 -17.80 37.82 15.01
CA CYS A 273 -16.52 37.54 15.62
C CYS A 273 -16.00 38.83 16.29
N ALA A 274 -15.91 38.83 17.61
CA ALA A 274 -15.39 39.96 18.39
C ALA A 274 -13.98 39.73 18.93
N THR A 275 -13.48 38.47 18.94
CA THR A 275 -12.21 38.05 19.52
C THR A 275 -11.34 37.33 18.49
N SER A 276 -10.03 37.17 18.80
CA SER A 276 -9.08 36.45 17.92
C SER A 276 -9.32 34.94 17.89
N ARG A 277 -10.06 34.37 18.85
CA ARG A 277 -10.49 32.98 18.92
C ARG A 277 -11.96 32.92 19.23
N MET A 278 -12.68 32.06 18.52
CA MET A 278 -14.11 31.88 18.71
C MET A 278 -14.52 30.44 18.38
N ASP A 279 -15.39 29.89 19.20
CA ASP A 279 -16.15 28.68 18.95
C ASP A 279 -17.63 29.07 19.02
N ALA A 280 -18.38 28.83 17.95
CA ALA A 280 -19.77 29.27 17.85
C ALA A 280 -20.65 28.11 17.38
N SER A 281 -21.70 27.79 18.15
CA SER A 281 -22.71 26.83 17.74
C SER A 281 -23.67 27.46 16.73
N VAL A 282 -23.98 26.71 15.68
CA VAL A 282 -24.92 27.09 14.62
C VAL A 282 -25.91 25.95 14.44
N ASP A 283 -27.19 26.24 14.66
CA ASP A 283 -28.28 25.28 14.52
C ASP A 283 -29.18 25.67 13.33
N PHE A 284 -29.27 24.80 12.35
CA PHE A 284 -30.22 24.94 11.26
C PHE A 284 -31.48 24.11 11.56
N ARG A 285 -32.58 24.81 11.94
CA ARG A 285 -33.87 24.17 12.27
C ARG A 285 -34.66 23.82 11.03
N LYS A 286 -34.07 23.07 10.11
CA LYS A 286 -34.69 22.71 8.84
C LYS A 286 -34.75 21.18 8.69
N THR A 287 -35.93 20.69 8.36
CA THR A 287 -36.10 19.26 8.02
C THR A 287 -35.46 19.00 6.66
N LEU A 288 -34.53 18.05 6.61
CA LEU A 288 -33.80 17.66 5.42
C LEU A 288 -34.29 16.27 4.95
N ALA A 289 -34.30 16.08 3.64
CA ALA A 289 -34.57 14.76 3.03
C ALA A 289 -33.29 13.90 3.09
N PRO A 290 -33.38 12.58 2.95
CA PRO A 290 -32.19 11.72 2.76
C PRO A 290 -31.28 12.22 1.65
N GLY A 291 -29.97 12.24 1.87
CA GLY A 291 -28.97 12.70 0.90
C GLY A 291 -27.81 13.44 1.53
N PHE A 292 -26.90 13.90 0.67
CA PHE A 292 -25.68 14.61 1.05
C PHE A 292 -25.88 16.12 1.10
N TYR A 293 -25.36 16.77 2.14
CA TYR A 293 -25.42 18.20 2.38
C TYR A 293 -24.04 18.74 2.73
N THR A 294 -23.82 20.00 2.35
CA THR A 294 -22.58 20.73 2.68
C THR A 294 -22.88 21.96 3.52
N VAL A 295 -21.92 22.32 4.36
CA VAL A 295 -21.91 23.56 5.13
C VAL A 295 -20.69 24.34 4.73
N TRP A 296 -20.91 25.58 4.33
CA TRP A 296 -19.86 26.51 3.92
C TRP A 296 -19.77 27.64 4.94
N ALA A 297 -18.60 27.91 5.45
CA ALA A 297 -18.32 29.07 6.31
C ALA A 297 -17.35 30.02 5.62
N SER A 298 -17.70 31.29 5.60
CA SER A 298 -16.87 32.35 5.06
C SER A 298 -16.63 33.39 6.13
N TYR A 299 -15.37 33.55 6.54
CA TYR A 299 -15.00 34.66 7.40
C TYR A 299 -14.85 35.95 6.57
N GLU A 300 -15.57 36.97 6.93
CA GLU A 300 -15.67 38.24 6.25
C GLU A 300 -15.20 39.41 7.15
N LYS A 301 -14.44 40.32 6.59
CA LYS A 301 -14.05 41.56 7.22
C LYS A 301 -14.12 42.70 6.22
N ASP A 302 -14.72 43.82 6.63
CA ASP A 302 -14.91 44.98 5.79
C ASP A 302 -15.64 44.64 4.47
N GLY A 303 -16.62 43.71 4.53
CA GLY A 303 -17.40 43.23 3.38
C GLY A 303 -16.61 42.38 2.38
N ARG A 304 -15.46 41.89 2.76
CA ARG A 304 -14.60 41.02 1.91
C ARG A 304 -14.32 39.68 2.58
N ARG A 305 -14.47 38.59 1.83
CA ARG A 305 -14.08 37.25 2.26
C ARG A 305 -12.58 37.24 2.53
N ARG A 306 -12.19 36.65 3.65
CA ARG A 306 -10.81 36.53 4.11
C ARG A 306 -10.35 35.10 4.22
N GLU A 307 -11.24 34.21 4.64
CA GLU A 307 -10.98 32.78 4.83
C GLU A 307 -12.24 31.98 4.53
N PHE A 308 -12.08 30.69 4.25
CA PHE A 308 -13.16 29.80 3.85
C PHE A 308 -12.96 28.42 4.49
N ALA A 309 -14.04 27.80 4.90
CA ALA A 309 -14.06 26.41 5.35
C ALA A 309 -15.33 25.71 4.86
N GLN A 310 -15.24 24.41 4.75
CA GLN A 310 -16.30 23.55 4.25
C GLN A 310 -16.34 22.25 5.06
N ASN A 311 -17.55 21.76 5.31
CA ASN A 311 -17.81 20.45 5.88
C ASN A 311 -19.01 19.82 5.17
N GLY A 312 -19.19 18.50 5.31
CA GLY A 312 -20.31 17.77 4.77
C GLY A 312 -20.88 16.78 5.78
N PHE A 313 -22.15 16.43 5.58
CA PHE A 313 -22.82 15.39 6.32
C PHE A 313 -23.93 14.75 5.47
N TRP A 314 -24.31 13.54 5.85
CA TRP A 314 -25.45 12.86 5.27
C TRP A 314 -26.68 12.97 6.16
N VAL A 315 -27.86 13.02 5.57
CA VAL A 315 -29.08 12.53 6.22
C VAL A 315 -29.24 11.08 5.75
N GLU A 316 -29.40 10.17 6.69
CA GLU A 316 -29.44 8.72 6.48
C GLU A 316 -30.26 8.35 5.23
N ASP A 317 -29.64 7.61 4.33
CA ASP A 317 -30.26 7.06 3.12
C ASP A 317 -30.05 5.54 3.11
N THR A 318 -30.91 4.85 3.86
CA THR A 318 -30.90 3.39 3.93
C THR A 318 -31.12 2.74 2.56
N GLY A 319 -31.90 3.40 1.67
CA GLY A 319 -32.13 2.92 0.31
C GLY A 319 -30.85 2.89 -0.51
N LEU A 320 -30.07 3.97 -0.47
CA LEU A 320 -28.76 4.04 -1.14
C LEU A 320 -27.79 3.03 -0.52
N LEU A 321 -27.71 2.95 0.80
CA LEU A 321 -26.74 2.11 1.52
C LEU A 321 -26.94 0.62 1.24
N THR A 322 -28.19 0.15 1.24
CA THR A 322 -28.53 -1.27 1.08
C THR A 322 -28.70 -1.72 -0.36
N THR A 323 -28.65 -0.80 -1.34
CA THR A 323 -28.64 -1.12 -2.77
C THR A 323 -27.22 -1.19 -3.31
N GLY A 324 -27.04 -1.93 -4.40
CA GLY A 324 -25.75 -2.04 -5.09
C GLY A 324 -25.38 -3.47 -5.40
N PRO A 325 -24.22 -3.68 -6.04
CA PRO A 325 -23.82 -5.00 -6.46
C PRO A 325 -23.49 -5.88 -5.27
N ARG A 326 -23.92 -7.15 -5.33
CA ARG A 326 -23.52 -8.15 -4.34
C ARG A 326 -22.14 -8.71 -4.68
N PHE A 327 -21.24 -8.66 -3.72
CA PHE A 327 -19.95 -9.32 -3.82
C PHE A 327 -20.04 -10.79 -3.46
N GLY A 328 -19.28 -11.61 -4.17
CA GLY A 328 -19.20 -13.06 -4.00
C GLY A 328 -17.86 -13.60 -4.47
N VAL A 329 -17.70 -14.92 -4.42
CA VAL A 329 -16.54 -15.64 -4.91
C VAL A 329 -16.94 -16.76 -5.86
N ARG A 330 -16.11 -17.03 -6.86
CA ARG A 330 -16.24 -18.15 -7.78
C ARG A 330 -14.85 -18.75 -8.06
N GLY A 331 -14.52 -19.85 -7.36
CA GLY A 331 -13.17 -20.42 -7.41
C GLY A 331 -12.12 -19.37 -7.01
N ASP A 332 -11.19 -19.10 -7.89
CA ASP A 332 -10.06 -18.20 -7.63
C ASP A 332 -10.37 -16.70 -7.87
N PHE A 333 -11.62 -16.33 -8.19
CA PHE A 333 -11.96 -14.95 -8.54
C PHE A 333 -13.09 -14.39 -7.69
N LEU A 334 -13.00 -13.10 -7.41
CA LEU A 334 -14.09 -12.33 -6.85
C LEU A 334 -15.20 -12.16 -7.92
N THR A 335 -16.43 -11.98 -7.48
CA THR A 335 -17.57 -11.69 -8.37
C THR A 335 -18.34 -10.47 -7.86
N ARG A 336 -18.91 -9.72 -8.81
CA ARG A 336 -19.86 -8.64 -8.61
C ARG A 336 -21.15 -9.01 -9.31
N ASP A 337 -22.24 -9.24 -8.55
CA ASP A 337 -23.49 -9.82 -9.06
C ASP A 337 -23.31 -11.15 -9.82
N GLY A 338 -22.40 -11.99 -9.35
CA GLY A 338 -22.06 -13.26 -9.97
C GLY A 338 -21.20 -13.18 -11.24
N VAL A 339 -20.82 -11.98 -11.70
CA VAL A 339 -19.89 -11.77 -12.81
C VAL A 339 -18.47 -11.63 -12.24
N PRO A 340 -17.44 -12.26 -12.85
CA PRO A 340 -16.06 -12.08 -12.43
C PRO A 340 -15.67 -10.61 -12.31
N TYR A 341 -14.91 -10.29 -11.29
CA TYR A 341 -14.55 -8.93 -10.94
C TYR A 341 -13.10 -8.86 -10.45
N PHE A 342 -12.34 -7.96 -11.02
CA PHE A 342 -10.97 -7.65 -10.61
C PHE A 342 -10.96 -6.29 -9.91
N PRO A 343 -10.88 -6.24 -8.56
CA PRO A 343 -10.77 -4.98 -7.85
C PRO A 343 -9.46 -4.27 -8.19
N VAL A 344 -9.60 -3.01 -8.52
CA VAL A 344 -8.50 -2.04 -8.61
C VAL A 344 -8.86 -0.90 -7.69
N GLY A 345 -7.94 -0.54 -6.79
CA GLY A 345 -8.31 0.39 -5.76
C GLY A 345 -7.18 1.04 -5.04
N ALA A 346 -7.41 1.37 -3.79
CA ALA A 346 -6.41 1.91 -2.89
C ALA A 346 -6.74 1.58 -1.43
N ASN A 347 -5.73 1.61 -0.58
CA ASN A 347 -5.94 1.76 0.85
C ASN A 347 -6.29 3.23 1.14
N TYR A 348 -7.29 3.45 1.98
CA TYR A 348 -7.78 4.78 2.33
C TYR A 348 -8.14 4.81 3.80
N PHE A 349 -7.12 4.83 4.66
CA PHE A 349 -7.29 4.87 6.11
C PHE A 349 -7.26 6.28 6.66
N THR A 350 -6.58 7.19 5.96
CA THR A 350 -6.39 8.55 6.42
C THR A 350 -7.30 9.52 5.70
N THR A 351 -7.59 10.62 6.37
CA THR A 351 -8.06 11.84 5.76
C THR A 351 -6.92 12.85 5.79
N ALA A 352 -7.09 14.02 5.18
CA ALA A 352 -6.14 15.12 5.26
C ALA A 352 -5.69 15.49 6.70
N ASP A 353 -6.43 15.03 7.70
CA ASP A 353 -6.16 15.27 9.12
C ASP A 353 -5.38 14.12 9.80
N HIS A 354 -4.96 13.10 9.07
CA HIS A 354 -4.26 11.90 9.55
C HIS A 354 -4.97 11.14 10.69
N ASP A 355 -6.28 11.21 10.74
CA ASP A 355 -7.09 10.53 11.75
C ASP A 355 -7.51 9.14 11.24
N TRP A 356 -6.91 8.12 11.82
CA TRP A 356 -7.02 6.71 11.47
C TRP A 356 -8.29 6.00 11.98
N ASP A 357 -9.26 6.74 12.44
CA ASP A 357 -10.49 6.18 12.99
C ASP A 357 -11.73 7.04 12.70
N PHE A 358 -12.89 6.51 13.03
CA PHE A 358 -14.18 7.17 12.89
C PHE A 358 -14.69 7.79 14.20
N SER A 359 -13.85 7.94 15.23
CA SER A 359 -14.30 8.29 16.59
C SER A 359 -14.53 9.78 16.82
N GLY A 360 -13.78 10.64 16.14
CA GLY A 360 -13.86 12.10 16.31
C GLY A 360 -14.85 12.79 15.36
N PRO A 361 -14.97 14.13 15.43
CA PRO A 361 -15.66 14.90 14.41
C PRO A 361 -15.02 14.64 13.05
N ARG A 362 -15.83 14.44 12.01
CA ARG A 362 -15.36 14.13 10.66
C ARG A 362 -15.94 15.09 9.65
N ASN A 363 -15.23 15.25 8.56
CA ASN A 363 -15.66 16.07 7.44
C ASN A 363 -16.05 15.18 6.26
N ALA A 364 -17.34 14.81 6.16
CA ALA A 364 -17.80 13.93 5.09
C ALA A 364 -17.67 14.55 3.68
N TRP A 365 -17.46 15.87 3.57
CA TRP A 365 -17.14 16.51 2.28
C TRP A 365 -15.78 16.06 1.74
N ILE A 366 -14.79 15.81 2.61
CA ILE A 366 -13.49 15.28 2.20
C ILE A 366 -13.67 13.89 1.59
N TRP A 367 -14.42 13.01 2.25
CA TRP A 367 -14.71 11.68 1.73
C TRP A 367 -15.45 11.72 0.39
N GLU A 368 -16.47 12.57 0.28
CA GLU A 368 -17.25 12.74 -0.95
C GLU A 368 -16.36 13.18 -2.12
N ARG A 369 -15.50 14.17 -1.91
CA ARG A 369 -14.53 14.66 -2.89
C ARG A 369 -13.54 13.58 -3.29
N ASP A 370 -12.95 12.88 -2.30
CA ASP A 370 -11.93 11.89 -2.55
C ASP A 370 -12.51 10.65 -3.26
N PHE A 371 -13.72 10.21 -2.88
CA PHE A 371 -14.39 9.13 -3.62
C PHE A 371 -14.80 9.54 -5.04
N ALA A 372 -15.21 10.78 -5.25
CA ALA A 372 -15.46 11.29 -6.59
C ALA A 372 -14.19 11.27 -7.44
N ASP A 373 -13.06 11.63 -6.85
CA ASP A 373 -11.75 11.62 -7.50
C ASP A 373 -11.28 10.18 -7.78
N MET A 374 -11.34 9.30 -6.79
CA MET A 374 -11.05 7.87 -6.94
C MET A 374 -11.87 7.23 -8.08
N ALA A 375 -13.17 7.54 -8.16
CA ALA A 375 -14.04 7.00 -9.21
C ALA A 375 -13.61 7.47 -10.62
N ARG A 376 -13.16 8.71 -10.75
CA ARG A 376 -12.62 9.24 -12.02
C ARG A 376 -11.34 8.50 -12.43
N HIS A 377 -10.60 7.98 -11.48
CA HIS A 377 -9.36 7.23 -11.69
C HIS A 377 -9.57 5.70 -11.70
N GLY A 378 -10.81 5.24 -11.87
CA GLY A 378 -11.09 3.82 -12.06
C GLY A 378 -11.02 2.97 -10.79
N VAL A 379 -10.96 3.58 -9.62
CA VAL A 379 -11.02 2.87 -8.34
C VAL A 379 -12.40 2.25 -8.16
N THR A 380 -12.44 0.96 -7.85
CA THR A 380 -13.67 0.19 -7.68
C THR A 380 -13.82 -0.39 -6.28
N MET A 381 -12.74 -0.39 -5.49
CA MET A 381 -12.72 -0.85 -4.11
C MET A 381 -11.69 -0.04 -3.31
N VAL A 382 -12.02 0.30 -2.08
CA VAL A 382 -11.03 0.78 -1.10
C VAL A 382 -10.95 -0.18 0.07
N ARG A 383 -9.76 -0.28 0.66
CA ARG A 383 -9.56 -0.88 1.98
C ARG A 383 -9.40 0.25 2.99
N SER A 384 -10.21 0.21 4.04
CA SER A 384 -10.25 1.23 5.10
C SER A 384 -10.67 0.59 6.41
N GLY A 385 -10.64 1.32 7.50
CA GLY A 385 -11.10 0.77 8.79
C GLY A 385 -10.38 1.37 9.97
N VAL A 386 -10.12 0.55 10.99
CA VAL A 386 -9.41 0.94 12.20
C VAL A 386 -7.94 0.56 12.09
N TRP A 387 -7.05 1.53 12.10
CA TRP A 387 -5.61 1.27 11.96
C TRP A 387 -4.98 0.76 13.24
N MET A 388 -5.29 1.37 14.36
CA MET A 388 -4.84 0.92 15.68
C MET A 388 -6.02 0.92 16.62
N GLY A 389 -6.28 -0.19 17.30
CA GLY A 389 -7.40 -0.31 18.23
C GLY A 389 -7.43 0.85 19.21
N ASP A 390 -8.40 1.75 19.04
CA ASP A 390 -8.56 2.91 19.90
C ASP A 390 -9.71 2.70 20.88
N LYS A 391 -9.39 2.84 22.15
CA LYS A 391 -10.37 2.73 23.26
C LYS A 391 -11.43 3.84 23.24
N ARG A 392 -11.21 4.93 22.47
CA ARG A 392 -12.12 6.09 22.44
C ARG A 392 -13.50 5.79 21.84
N PHE A 393 -13.60 4.81 20.93
CA PHE A 393 -14.86 4.49 20.24
C PHE A 393 -15.55 3.23 20.76
N ILE A 394 -14.93 2.50 21.70
CA ILE A 394 -15.49 1.28 22.27
C ILE A 394 -15.98 1.57 23.68
N GLU A 395 -17.23 1.19 23.97
CA GLU A 395 -17.83 1.29 25.29
C GLU A 395 -17.23 0.22 26.23
N PRO A 396 -16.51 0.59 27.30
CA PRO A 396 -15.77 -0.39 28.12
C PRO A 396 -16.63 -1.49 28.75
N ALA A 397 -17.90 -1.19 29.03
CA ALA A 397 -18.81 -2.14 29.70
C ALA A 397 -19.37 -3.21 28.76
N THR A 398 -19.46 -2.94 27.47
CA THR A 398 -20.17 -3.80 26.50
C THR A 398 -19.28 -4.26 25.37
N ALA A 399 -18.07 -3.71 25.24
CA ALA A 399 -17.18 -3.88 24.10
C ALA A 399 -17.82 -3.50 22.74
N GLN A 400 -18.85 -2.67 22.73
CA GLN A 400 -19.52 -2.20 21.52
C GLN A 400 -19.02 -0.84 21.11
N VAL A 401 -19.03 -0.55 19.81
CA VAL A 401 -18.70 0.78 19.31
C VAL A 401 -19.79 1.78 19.63
N ASN A 402 -19.38 3.03 19.91
CA ASN A 402 -20.33 4.11 20.19
C ASN A 402 -21.04 4.59 18.91
N GLU A 403 -22.18 5.27 19.10
CA GLU A 403 -23.03 5.72 18.00
C GLU A 403 -22.33 6.73 17.07
N ARG A 404 -21.39 7.53 17.57
CA ARG A 404 -20.64 8.48 16.73
C ARG A 404 -19.79 7.73 15.70
N PHE A 405 -19.07 6.70 16.11
CA PHE A 405 -18.29 5.85 15.20
C PHE A 405 -19.18 5.25 14.11
N LEU A 406 -20.34 4.67 14.51
CA LEU A 406 -21.24 4.03 13.55
C LEU A 406 -21.81 5.03 12.54
N ARG A 407 -22.17 6.24 12.96
CA ARG A 407 -22.69 7.28 12.07
C ARG A 407 -21.61 7.88 11.18
N ASN A 408 -20.37 7.98 11.64
CA ASN A 408 -19.26 8.42 10.80
C ASN A 408 -18.94 7.36 9.75
N LEU A 409 -18.90 6.07 10.15
CA LEU A 409 -18.71 4.96 9.20
C LEU A 409 -19.86 4.91 8.17
N GLU A 410 -21.10 5.15 8.60
CA GLU A 410 -22.24 5.22 7.70
C GLU A 410 -22.09 6.33 6.65
N ALA A 411 -21.65 7.53 7.04
CA ALA A 411 -21.36 8.62 6.11
C ALA A 411 -20.27 8.24 5.11
N PHE A 412 -19.19 7.61 5.57
CA PHE A 412 -18.12 7.11 4.71
C PHE A 412 -18.64 6.08 3.69
N LEU A 413 -19.44 5.13 4.14
CA LEU A 413 -20.08 4.13 3.27
C LEU A 413 -21.04 4.77 2.25
N LEU A 414 -21.83 5.76 2.66
CA LEU A 414 -22.73 6.48 1.77
C LEU A 414 -21.95 7.25 0.69
N CYS A 415 -20.85 7.94 1.03
CA CYS A 415 -19.95 8.57 0.06
C CYS A 415 -19.38 7.53 -0.92
N ALA A 416 -18.83 6.42 -0.42
CA ALA A 416 -18.30 5.34 -1.26
C ALA A 416 -19.38 4.79 -2.21
N ARG A 417 -20.59 4.54 -1.69
CA ARG A 417 -21.71 4.02 -2.49
C ARG A 417 -22.18 4.98 -3.59
N GLN A 418 -22.20 6.28 -3.30
CA GLN A 418 -22.57 7.28 -4.30
C GLN A 418 -21.67 7.22 -5.53
N HIS A 419 -20.40 6.83 -5.33
CA HIS A 419 -19.41 6.70 -6.39
C HIS A 419 -19.17 5.25 -6.85
N ASN A 420 -20.01 4.29 -6.45
CA ASN A 420 -19.91 2.87 -6.82
C ASN A 420 -18.62 2.17 -6.36
N ILE A 421 -18.00 2.65 -5.31
CA ILE A 421 -16.77 2.09 -4.73
C ILE A 421 -17.16 1.14 -3.59
N ALA A 422 -16.63 -0.09 -3.63
CA ALA A 422 -16.78 -1.06 -2.55
C ALA A 422 -15.82 -0.74 -1.40
N VAL A 423 -16.16 -1.23 -0.21
CA VAL A 423 -15.29 -1.06 0.97
C VAL A 423 -14.91 -2.43 1.53
N ASN A 424 -13.62 -2.64 1.78
CA ASN A 424 -13.09 -3.73 2.57
C ASN A 424 -12.70 -3.15 3.94
N PHE A 425 -13.53 -3.37 4.97
CA PHE A 425 -13.38 -2.73 6.27
C PHE A 425 -12.53 -3.56 7.22
N THR A 426 -11.44 -3.01 7.70
CA THR A 426 -10.47 -3.61 8.63
C THR A 426 -10.85 -3.32 10.08
N PHE A 427 -11.00 -4.38 10.89
CA PHE A 427 -11.37 -4.24 12.32
C PHE A 427 -10.18 -3.99 13.23
N PHE A 428 -9.06 -4.69 13.01
CA PHE A 428 -7.86 -4.62 13.85
C PHE A 428 -6.61 -4.38 13.02
N ALA A 429 -5.55 -3.91 13.66
CA ALA A 429 -4.23 -3.82 13.07
C ALA A 429 -3.18 -4.47 13.96
N PHE A 430 -2.34 -5.35 13.38
CA PHE A 430 -1.20 -6.03 13.95
C PHE A 430 -1.51 -7.03 15.09
N ALA A 431 -2.35 -6.65 16.03
CA ALA A 431 -2.89 -7.49 17.09
C ALA A 431 -4.27 -6.97 17.50
N PRO A 432 -5.21 -7.82 17.93
CA PRO A 432 -6.45 -7.35 18.50
C PRO A 432 -6.20 -6.57 19.81
N GLN A 433 -6.59 -5.29 19.85
CA GLN A 433 -6.32 -4.41 20.99
C GLN A 433 -7.59 -3.72 21.51
N THR A 434 -8.71 -4.41 21.44
CA THR A 434 -10.02 -3.82 21.76
C THR A 434 -10.12 -3.28 23.16
N HIS A 435 -9.60 -4.00 24.18
CA HIS A 435 -9.88 -3.62 25.56
C HIS A 435 -8.79 -3.90 26.60
N GLU A 436 -7.72 -4.55 26.28
CA GLU A 436 -6.80 -5.12 27.28
C GLU A 436 -7.52 -5.99 28.32
N ILE A 437 -8.61 -6.70 27.91
CA ILE A 437 -9.44 -7.57 28.73
C ILE A 437 -8.76 -8.89 28.88
N GLY A 438 -7.86 -9.28 29.28
CA GLY A 438 -7.20 -10.57 29.35
C GLY A 438 -5.76 -10.52 28.87
N PRO A 439 -4.98 -11.49 29.30
CA PRO A 439 -3.55 -11.46 29.05
C PRO A 439 -3.15 -11.79 27.62
N ASN A 440 -4.02 -12.43 26.83
CA ASN A 440 -3.71 -12.88 25.47
C ASN A 440 -4.83 -12.51 24.48
N PRO A 441 -4.52 -11.71 23.45
CA PRO A 441 -5.55 -11.22 22.52
C PRO A 441 -6.14 -12.32 21.62
N TYR A 442 -5.46 -13.44 21.41
CA TYR A 442 -5.93 -14.51 20.52
C TYR A 442 -6.53 -15.71 21.29
N LEU A 443 -6.19 -15.90 22.57
CA LEU A 443 -6.46 -17.12 23.32
C LEU A 443 -7.32 -16.90 24.55
N ASP A 444 -7.24 -15.74 25.18
CA ASP A 444 -8.04 -15.47 26.38
C ASP A 444 -9.53 -15.40 26.03
N PRO A 445 -10.39 -16.25 26.66
CA PRO A 445 -11.81 -16.30 26.31
C PRO A 445 -12.53 -14.96 26.49
N GLY A 446 -12.13 -14.15 27.50
CA GLY A 446 -12.71 -12.84 27.77
C GLY A 446 -12.31 -11.83 26.69
N ALA A 447 -11.01 -11.78 26.33
CA ALA A 447 -10.51 -10.93 25.25
C ALA A 447 -11.17 -11.27 23.92
N VAL A 448 -11.16 -12.55 23.52
CA VAL A 448 -11.79 -13.03 22.28
C VAL A 448 -13.31 -12.77 22.24
N GLN A 449 -14.00 -12.83 23.41
CA GLN A 449 -15.43 -12.48 23.46
C GLN A 449 -15.63 -10.97 23.23
N ALA A 450 -14.83 -10.13 23.87
CA ALA A 450 -14.90 -8.67 23.68
C ALA A 450 -14.61 -8.26 22.23
N GLU A 451 -13.65 -8.92 21.57
CA GLU A 451 -13.38 -8.73 20.13
C GLU A 451 -14.59 -9.10 19.26
N LYS A 452 -15.26 -10.22 19.57
CA LYS A 452 -16.49 -10.60 18.87
C LYS A 452 -17.60 -9.57 19.09
N ASP A 453 -17.78 -9.08 20.32
CA ASP A 453 -18.81 -8.08 20.64
C ASP A 453 -18.55 -6.76 19.89
N TYR A 454 -17.28 -6.35 19.79
CA TYR A 454 -16.86 -5.23 18.97
C TYR A 454 -17.16 -5.47 17.47
N VAL A 455 -16.68 -6.55 16.89
CA VAL A 455 -16.89 -6.90 15.48
C VAL A 455 -18.39 -6.97 15.17
N LEU A 456 -19.17 -7.64 16.04
CA LEU A 456 -20.60 -7.81 15.83
C LEU A 456 -21.39 -6.51 15.98
N SER A 457 -20.93 -5.55 16.78
CA SER A 457 -21.58 -4.25 16.89
C SER A 457 -21.55 -3.47 15.56
N VAL A 458 -20.44 -3.61 14.80
CA VAL A 458 -20.31 -3.02 13.45
C VAL A 458 -21.06 -3.88 12.41
N VAL A 459 -20.86 -5.19 12.43
CA VAL A 459 -21.49 -6.12 11.47
C VAL A 459 -23.02 -6.03 11.53
N ASN A 460 -23.61 -6.03 12.72
CA ASN A 460 -25.07 -5.95 12.89
C ASN A 460 -25.67 -4.65 12.32
N ARG A 461 -24.92 -3.55 12.36
CA ARG A 461 -25.34 -2.26 11.78
C ARG A 461 -25.33 -2.28 10.26
N PHE A 462 -24.34 -3.01 9.63
CA PHE A 462 -24.07 -2.93 8.20
C PHE A 462 -24.19 -4.26 7.46
N GLN A 463 -24.76 -5.32 8.06
CA GLN A 463 -24.88 -6.65 7.44
C GLN A 463 -25.70 -6.68 6.15
N ASP A 464 -26.58 -5.70 5.95
CA ASP A 464 -27.45 -5.60 4.77
C ASP A 464 -26.79 -4.82 3.61
N VAL A 465 -25.53 -4.37 3.77
CA VAL A 465 -24.78 -3.65 2.74
C VAL A 465 -24.07 -4.68 1.84
N PRO A 466 -24.54 -4.93 0.60
CA PRO A 466 -24.11 -6.09 -0.20
C PRO A 466 -22.72 -5.95 -0.82
N TRP A 467 -22.16 -4.75 -0.84
CA TRP A 467 -20.87 -4.38 -1.44
C TRP A 467 -19.78 -4.09 -0.40
N LEU A 468 -20.05 -4.36 0.87
CA LEU A 468 -19.09 -4.26 1.98
C LEU A 468 -18.44 -5.62 2.24
N CYS A 469 -17.14 -5.63 2.48
CA CYS A 469 -16.36 -6.80 2.89
C CYS A 469 -15.72 -6.55 4.26
N TRP A 470 -15.38 -7.63 4.97
CA TRP A 470 -14.79 -7.59 6.29
C TRP A 470 -13.34 -8.08 6.25
N ASP A 471 -12.42 -7.22 6.60
CA ASP A 471 -11.03 -7.56 6.85
C ASP A 471 -10.83 -7.69 8.36
N LEU A 472 -10.54 -8.89 8.82
CA LEU A 472 -10.48 -9.18 10.24
C LEU A 472 -9.35 -8.42 10.94
N ILE A 473 -8.18 -8.36 10.31
CA ILE A 473 -7.00 -7.77 10.93
C ILE A 473 -5.93 -7.47 9.88
N ASN A 474 -5.27 -6.33 10.02
CA ASN A 474 -4.10 -5.95 9.23
C ASN A 474 -2.82 -6.57 9.79
N GLU A 475 -2.02 -7.21 8.93
CA GLU A 475 -0.66 -7.72 9.16
C GLU A 475 -0.46 -8.42 10.52
N PRO A 476 -1.28 -9.44 10.84
CA PRO A 476 -1.22 -10.09 12.13
C PRO A 476 0.08 -10.87 12.33
N SER A 477 0.60 -10.81 13.54
CA SER A 477 1.60 -11.73 14.07
C SER A 477 1.05 -12.42 15.30
N PHE A 478 1.19 -13.74 15.40
CA PHE A 478 0.89 -14.45 16.65
C PHE A 478 2.05 -14.25 17.62
N SER A 479 2.02 -13.13 18.34
CA SER A 479 3.13 -12.73 19.20
C SER A 479 2.68 -11.77 20.30
N ASN A 480 3.58 -11.53 21.23
CA ASN A 480 3.43 -10.44 22.19
C ASN A 480 3.20 -9.11 21.44
N PRO A 481 2.13 -8.36 21.70
CA PRO A 481 1.81 -7.11 21.02
C PRO A 481 2.91 -6.03 21.08
N ARG A 482 3.86 -6.14 21.99
CA ARG A 482 5.03 -5.26 22.08
C ARG A 482 6.19 -5.66 21.16
N ARG A 483 6.06 -6.77 20.45
CA ARG A 483 7.09 -7.38 19.59
C ARG A 483 6.58 -7.66 18.17
N LEU A 484 5.71 -6.81 17.68
CA LEU A 484 5.20 -6.87 16.32
C LEU A 484 6.35 -6.98 15.30
N TRP A 485 6.12 -7.73 14.23
CA TRP A 485 7.09 -8.01 13.15
C TRP A 485 8.41 -8.65 13.59
N ARG A 486 8.44 -9.34 14.73
CA ARG A 486 9.63 -10.04 15.23
C ARG A 486 9.44 -11.54 15.35
N GLY A 487 8.56 -12.10 14.53
CA GLY A 487 8.24 -13.52 14.50
C GLY A 487 7.14 -13.91 15.49
N ASN A 488 6.77 -15.18 15.43
CA ASN A 488 5.84 -15.78 16.38
C ASN A 488 6.55 -15.96 17.73
N THR A 489 6.40 -15.01 18.61
CA THR A 489 7.05 -15.03 19.95
C THR A 489 6.02 -15.19 21.05
N PRO A 490 6.25 -16.03 22.05
CA PRO A 490 5.33 -16.23 23.14
C PRO A 490 4.99 -14.92 23.87
N ASN A 491 3.72 -14.72 24.16
CA ASN A 491 3.27 -13.67 25.06
C ASN A 491 3.66 -14.00 26.52
N GLY A 492 3.77 -15.31 26.82
CA GLY A 492 4.27 -15.83 28.10
C GLY A 492 3.24 -15.84 29.21
N ASP A 493 1.96 -15.67 28.88
CA ASP A 493 0.86 -15.71 29.85
C ASP A 493 0.37 -17.13 30.16
N SER A 494 -0.44 -17.24 31.21
CA SER A 494 -0.96 -18.53 31.68
C SER A 494 -1.98 -19.17 30.74
N VAL A 495 -2.68 -18.38 29.94
CA VAL A 495 -3.67 -18.88 28.96
C VAL A 495 -2.94 -19.51 27.80
N GLU A 496 -1.93 -18.84 27.28
CA GLU A 496 -1.07 -19.37 26.22
C GLU A 496 -0.38 -20.66 26.66
N LEU A 497 0.17 -20.69 27.87
CA LEU A 497 0.78 -21.90 28.43
C LEU A 497 -0.22 -23.07 28.49
N ALA A 498 -1.45 -22.80 28.92
CA ALA A 498 -2.49 -23.84 28.99
C ALA A 498 -2.89 -24.36 27.61
N GLU A 499 -3.05 -23.49 26.62
CA GLU A 499 -3.34 -23.89 25.24
C GLU A 499 -2.14 -24.60 24.57
N TRP A 500 -0.91 -24.20 24.90
CA TRP A 500 0.30 -24.90 24.49
C TRP A 500 0.33 -26.33 25.00
N HIS A 501 0.06 -26.58 26.29
CA HIS A 501 -0.03 -27.92 26.88
C HIS A 501 -1.13 -28.76 26.21
N LYS A 502 -2.26 -28.17 25.96
CA LYS A 502 -3.38 -28.84 25.27
C LYS A 502 -3.03 -29.18 23.82
N TRP A 503 -2.37 -28.29 23.10
CA TRP A 503 -1.91 -28.53 21.73
C TRP A 503 -0.87 -29.66 21.69
N LEU A 504 0.13 -29.65 22.59
CA LEU A 504 1.11 -30.72 22.69
C LEU A 504 0.43 -32.07 22.96
N LYS A 505 -0.53 -32.13 23.89
CA LYS A 505 -1.33 -33.37 24.15
C LYS A 505 -2.15 -33.81 22.94
N SER A 506 -2.52 -32.91 22.06
CA SER A 506 -3.26 -33.27 20.83
C SER A 506 -2.33 -33.78 19.72
N LYS A 507 -1.10 -33.29 19.70
CA LYS A 507 -0.09 -33.67 18.69
C LYS A 507 0.68 -34.92 19.06
N TYR A 508 0.97 -35.15 20.33
CA TYR A 508 1.74 -36.26 20.85
C TYR A 508 0.90 -37.15 21.74
N THR A 509 0.98 -38.47 21.51
CA THR A 509 0.20 -39.45 22.32
C THR A 509 0.73 -39.59 23.73
N ALA A 510 2.04 -39.58 23.91
CA ALA A 510 2.72 -39.69 25.18
C ALA A 510 3.81 -38.61 25.32
N ILE A 511 4.22 -38.34 26.54
CA ILE A 511 5.36 -37.44 26.81
C ILE A 511 6.67 -38.00 26.23
N ASP A 512 6.79 -39.35 26.16
CA ASP A 512 7.92 -40.00 25.54
C ASP A 512 8.02 -39.71 24.03
N ASP A 513 6.89 -39.57 23.34
CA ASP A 513 6.85 -39.19 21.91
C ASP A 513 7.36 -37.78 21.71
N LEU A 514 6.95 -36.85 22.57
CA LEU A 514 7.46 -35.48 22.56
C LEU A 514 8.96 -35.42 22.89
N ALA A 515 9.38 -36.18 23.92
CA ALA A 515 10.77 -36.27 24.33
C ALA A 515 11.64 -36.81 23.20
N ALA A 516 11.18 -37.87 22.52
CA ALA A 516 11.84 -38.40 21.33
C ALA A 516 11.90 -37.36 20.20
N ALA A 517 10.79 -36.67 19.88
CA ALA A 517 10.76 -35.63 18.86
C ALA A 517 11.78 -34.49 19.14
N TRP A 518 11.90 -34.10 20.40
CA TRP A 518 12.80 -33.02 20.80
C TRP A 518 14.22 -33.49 21.17
N ARG A 519 14.49 -34.76 21.09
CA ARG A 519 15.78 -35.39 21.46
C ARG A 519 16.23 -35.03 22.88
N VAL A 520 15.30 -35.01 23.82
CA VAL A 520 15.54 -34.75 25.23
C VAL A 520 15.11 -35.97 26.08
N PRO A 521 15.70 -36.21 27.26
CA PRO A 521 15.20 -37.23 28.16
C PRO A 521 13.76 -36.95 28.58
N ALA A 522 12.90 -37.98 28.62
CA ALA A 522 11.51 -37.85 29.06
C ALA A 522 11.39 -37.34 30.49
N ASP A 523 12.32 -37.71 31.37
CA ASP A 523 12.40 -37.27 32.75
C ASP A 523 12.62 -35.75 32.88
N ASP A 524 13.25 -35.11 31.90
CA ASP A 524 13.47 -33.67 31.86
C ASP A 524 12.16 -32.91 31.55
N LEU A 525 11.23 -33.52 30.86
CA LEU A 525 9.91 -32.98 30.53
C LEU A 525 8.89 -33.31 31.64
N GLY A 526 8.99 -34.50 32.24
CA GLY A 526 8.12 -35.00 33.28
C GLY A 526 6.70 -35.30 32.78
N SER A 527 5.95 -34.26 32.47
CA SER A 527 4.61 -34.35 31.87
C SER A 527 4.34 -33.20 30.93
N PHE A 528 3.32 -33.30 30.07
CA PHE A 528 2.92 -32.20 29.20
C PHE A 528 2.62 -30.91 29.97
N ASP A 529 2.08 -31.01 31.19
CA ASP A 529 1.73 -29.84 32.01
C ASP A 529 2.98 -29.12 32.60
N ASN A 530 4.16 -29.71 32.48
CA ASN A 530 5.43 -29.17 32.90
C ASN A 530 6.24 -28.53 31.75
N VAL A 531 5.82 -28.73 30.50
CA VAL A 531 6.57 -28.24 29.35
C VAL A 531 6.42 -26.71 29.23
N PRO A 532 7.49 -25.94 29.40
CA PRO A 532 7.38 -24.48 29.29
C PRO A 532 7.16 -24.02 27.83
N LEU A 533 6.63 -22.81 27.69
CA LEU A 533 6.72 -22.12 26.40
C LEU A 533 8.18 -21.92 26.02
N PRO A 534 8.52 -21.94 24.71
CA PRO A 534 9.88 -21.65 24.26
C PRO A 534 10.32 -20.26 24.72
N ALA A 535 11.56 -20.11 25.14
CA ALA A 535 12.16 -18.82 25.35
C ALA A 535 12.46 -18.15 23.99
N ASN A 536 12.62 -16.81 23.98
CA ASN A 536 12.97 -16.11 22.75
C ASN A 536 14.27 -16.59 22.11
N GLU A 537 15.21 -17.03 22.94
CA GLU A 537 16.48 -17.62 22.51
C GLU A 537 16.32 -18.97 21.84
N ASP A 538 15.26 -19.71 22.15
CA ASP A 538 14.93 -21.00 21.52
C ASP A 538 14.33 -20.80 20.12
N LEU A 539 13.72 -19.62 19.88
CA LEU A 539 13.12 -19.24 18.60
C LEU A 539 14.08 -18.48 17.70
N ALA A 540 15.21 -18.05 18.22
CA ALA A 540 16.25 -17.39 17.44
C ALA A 540 16.94 -18.38 16.49
N LEU A 541 17.35 -17.89 15.31
CA LEU A 541 18.21 -18.65 14.40
C LEU A 541 19.49 -19.08 15.12
N ASP A 542 19.61 -20.37 15.36
CA ASP A 542 20.82 -20.96 15.91
C ASP A 542 21.63 -21.66 14.82
N ARG A 543 22.74 -21.06 14.44
CA ARG A 543 23.63 -21.56 13.38
C ARG A 543 24.48 -22.77 13.77
N TYR A 544 24.46 -23.19 15.03
CA TYR A 544 25.40 -24.20 15.55
C TYR A 544 24.73 -25.50 16.05
N GLY A 545 23.44 -25.66 15.76
CA GLY A 545 22.73 -26.90 15.99
C GLY A 545 22.42 -27.20 17.45
N ASN A 546 21.76 -26.27 18.09
CA ASN A 546 21.18 -26.44 19.40
C ASN A 546 20.00 -27.44 19.37
N THR A 547 19.87 -28.31 20.35
CA THR A 547 18.73 -29.25 20.48
C THR A 547 17.39 -28.54 20.67
N LYS A 548 17.40 -27.27 21.05
CA LYS A 548 16.21 -26.42 21.19
C LYS A 548 15.59 -26.01 19.85
N GLU A 549 16.28 -26.15 18.73
CA GLU A 549 15.80 -25.81 17.39
C GLU A 549 14.44 -26.44 17.06
N VAL A 550 14.24 -27.68 17.49
CA VAL A 550 13.00 -28.44 17.24
C VAL A 550 11.79 -27.88 18.00
N ARG A 551 12.00 -27.17 19.10
CA ARG A 551 10.93 -26.49 19.85
C ARG A 551 10.37 -25.29 19.06
N ALA A 552 11.22 -24.60 18.31
CA ALA A 552 10.81 -23.49 17.46
C ALA A 552 9.80 -23.94 16.40
N PHE A 553 10.03 -25.06 15.75
CA PHE A 553 9.09 -25.63 14.79
C PHE A 553 7.71 -25.91 15.42
N ASP A 554 7.66 -26.60 16.55
CA ASP A 554 6.40 -26.93 17.21
C ASP A 554 5.66 -25.67 17.66
N TYR A 555 6.38 -24.66 18.15
CA TYR A 555 5.75 -23.41 18.56
C TYR A 555 5.24 -22.60 17.36
N ASN A 556 6.00 -22.53 16.28
CA ASN A 556 5.55 -21.87 15.06
C ASN A 556 4.32 -22.56 14.46
N LEU A 557 4.26 -23.88 14.49
CA LEU A 557 3.08 -24.63 14.04
C LEU A 557 1.89 -24.42 14.98
N PHE A 558 2.11 -24.40 16.31
CA PHE A 558 1.11 -23.99 17.29
C PHE A 558 0.54 -22.61 16.99
N ALA A 559 1.40 -21.63 16.68
CA ALA A 559 0.99 -20.27 16.33
C ALA A 559 0.09 -20.25 15.09
N GLN A 560 0.42 -21.02 14.03
CA GLN A 560 -0.42 -21.15 12.84
C GLN A 560 -1.82 -21.71 13.17
N ASP A 561 -1.86 -22.76 13.99
CA ASP A 561 -3.11 -23.41 14.40
C ASP A 561 -3.98 -22.48 15.26
N MET A 562 -3.38 -21.79 16.23
CA MET A 562 -4.11 -20.90 17.13
C MET A 562 -4.66 -19.68 16.40
N PHE A 563 -3.88 -19.07 15.54
CA PHE A 563 -4.37 -17.98 14.71
C PHE A 563 -5.51 -18.45 13.79
N SER A 564 -5.36 -19.60 13.15
CA SER A 564 -6.42 -20.18 12.32
C SER A 564 -7.71 -20.47 13.12
N GLN A 565 -7.60 -20.85 14.40
CA GLN A 565 -8.77 -21.00 15.28
C GLN A 565 -9.43 -19.66 15.59
N TRP A 566 -8.64 -18.61 15.86
CA TRP A 566 -9.15 -17.26 16.07
C TRP A 566 -9.91 -16.76 14.83
N VAL A 567 -9.33 -16.87 13.62
CA VAL A 567 -9.98 -16.51 12.36
C VAL A 567 -11.31 -17.26 12.19
N ARG A 568 -11.31 -18.59 12.45
CA ARG A 568 -12.52 -19.41 12.36
C ARG A 568 -13.57 -18.97 13.38
N GLY A 569 -13.15 -18.60 14.58
CA GLY A 569 -14.01 -18.08 15.64
C GLY A 569 -14.69 -16.78 15.25
N MET A 570 -13.95 -15.82 14.67
CA MET A 570 -14.47 -14.53 14.19
C MET A 570 -15.39 -14.71 12.99
N ALA A 571 -14.94 -15.45 11.98
CA ALA A 571 -15.75 -15.74 10.79
C ALA A 571 -17.07 -16.43 11.16
N LYS A 572 -17.04 -17.40 12.06
CA LYS A 572 -18.24 -18.08 12.56
C LYS A 572 -19.19 -17.12 13.28
N ALA A 573 -18.66 -16.21 14.10
CA ALA A 573 -19.48 -15.20 14.80
C ALA A 573 -20.19 -14.29 13.80
N ILE A 574 -19.50 -13.78 12.80
CA ILE A 574 -20.05 -12.96 11.72
C ILE A 574 -21.15 -13.71 10.94
N ARG A 575 -20.92 -14.98 10.61
CA ARG A 575 -21.92 -15.82 9.89
C ARG A 575 -23.15 -16.11 10.74
N LEU A 576 -23.00 -16.37 12.06
CA LEU A 576 -24.10 -16.61 12.98
C LEU A 576 -24.96 -15.35 13.21
N ALA A 577 -24.39 -14.16 13.07
CA ALA A 577 -25.12 -12.89 13.07
C ALA A 577 -25.96 -12.67 11.79
N GLY A 578 -25.82 -13.53 10.77
CA GLY A 578 -26.60 -13.45 9.54
C GLY A 578 -25.87 -12.80 8.37
N SER A 579 -24.69 -12.25 8.57
CA SER A 579 -23.91 -11.61 7.49
C SER A 579 -23.44 -12.63 6.44
N THR A 580 -23.69 -12.30 5.16
CA THR A 580 -23.20 -13.06 4.00
C THR A 580 -22.01 -12.38 3.29
N GLN A 581 -21.57 -11.25 3.79
CA GLN A 581 -20.49 -10.44 3.23
C GLN A 581 -19.16 -11.21 3.22
N LEU A 582 -18.26 -10.85 2.31
CA LEU A 582 -16.96 -11.52 2.21
C LEU A 582 -16.08 -11.19 3.43
N ILE A 583 -15.26 -12.16 3.82
CA ILE A 583 -14.34 -12.05 4.97
C ILE A 583 -12.93 -12.36 4.48
N ASN A 584 -11.97 -11.56 4.91
CA ASN A 584 -10.55 -11.79 4.66
C ASN A 584 -9.69 -11.45 5.88
N VAL A 585 -8.38 -11.63 5.72
CA VAL A 585 -7.32 -11.18 6.63
C VAL A 585 -6.34 -10.39 5.79
N GLY A 586 -6.07 -9.16 6.15
CA GLY A 586 -5.07 -8.30 5.52
C GLY A 586 -3.66 -8.74 5.87
N GLN A 587 -3.19 -9.85 5.27
CA GLN A 587 -1.89 -10.43 5.61
C GLN A 587 -0.77 -9.71 4.85
N ASP A 588 0.37 -9.59 5.52
CA ASP A 588 1.67 -9.14 5.01
C ASP A 588 2.23 -10.11 3.97
N GLU A 589 3.53 -10.17 3.73
CA GLU A 589 4.11 -11.14 2.80
C GLU A 589 3.73 -12.57 3.19
N GLY A 590 2.85 -13.16 2.42
CA GLY A 590 2.20 -14.43 2.76
C GLY A 590 3.10 -15.67 2.74
N GLY A 591 4.34 -15.52 2.33
CA GLY A 591 5.36 -16.57 2.33
C GLY A 591 6.42 -16.44 3.43
N VAL A 592 6.36 -15.42 4.28
CA VAL A 592 7.37 -15.18 5.34
C VAL A 592 6.94 -15.85 6.64
N ALA A 593 7.79 -16.72 7.18
CA ALA A 593 7.44 -17.59 8.32
C ALA A 593 7.38 -16.87 9.68
N ASP A 594 7.83 -15.65 9.76
CA ASP A 594 7.67 -14.82 10.96
C ASP A 594 6.26 -14.20 11.06
N ARG A 595 5.37 -14.57 10.14
CA ARG A 595 3.96 -14.25 10.09
C ARG A 595 3.10 -15.50 10.17
N VAL A 596 1.79 -15.29 10.26
CA VAL A 596 0.81 -16.35 10.07
C VAL A 596 0.55 -16.54 8.58
N LEU A 597 0.72 -17.75 8.07
CA LEU A 597 0.77 -18.03 6.65
C LEU A 597 -0.63 -18.17 6.04
N ASN A 598 -0.87 -17.55 4.88
CA ASN A 598 -2.11 -17.63 4.11
C ASN A 598 -2.57 -19.07 3.85
N GLN A 599 -1.63 -19.97 3.62
CA GLN A 599 -1.92 -21.39 3.37
C GLN A 599 -2.64 -22.04 4.55
N PHE A 600 -2.36 -21.66 5.81
CA PHE A 600 -3.00 -22.21 7.01
C PHE A 600 -4.37 -21.59 7.25
N TYR A 601 -4.48 -20.30 7.48
CA TYR A 601 -5.76 -19.69 7.85
C TYR A 601 -6.73 -19.54 6.66
N GLY A 602 -6.26 -19.60 5.41
CA GLY A 602 -7.11 -19.51 4.22
C GLY A 602 -8.22 -20.57 4.16
N GLY A 603 -8.09 -21.67 4.92
CA GLY A 603 -9.14 -22.66 5.14
C GLY A 603 -10.05 -22.40 6.35
N ALA A 604 -9.87 -21.31 7.09
CA ALA A 604 -10.54 -21.06 8.37
C ALA A 604 -11.86 -20.26 8.26
N GLY A 605 -12.48 -20.19 7.07
CA GLY A 605 -13.76 -19.52 6.86
C GLY A 605 -13.65 -18.14 6.23
N VAL A 606 -12.46 -17.71 5.80
CA VAL A 606 -12.29 -16.52 4.96
C VAL A 606 -12.79 -16.79 3.55
N SER A 607 -13.21 -15.75 2.87
CA SER A 607 -13.73 -15.81 1.50
C SER A 607 -12.63 -15.63 0.46
N PHE A 608 -11.60 -14.87 0.79
CA PHE A 608 -10.42 -14.61 -0.01
C PHE A 608 -9.23 -14.29 0.89
N THR A 609 -8.02 -14.40 0.36
CA THR A 609 -6.77 -14.01 1.02
C THR A 609 -6.21 -12.74 0.42
N THR A 610 -5.33 -12.09 1.15
CA THR A 610 -4.53 -10.97 0.65
C THR A 610 -3.07 -11.20 0.94
N ASN A 611 -2.21 -10.49 0.23
CA ASN A 611 -0.82 -10.30 0.56
C ASN A 611 -0.44 -8.83 0.39
N HIS A 612 0.47 -8.36 1.24
CA HIS A 612 1.01 -7.02 1.17
C HIS A 612 2.43 -7.11 0.61
N THR A 613 2.60 -6.73 -0.66
CA THR A 613 3.83 -6.96 -1.41
C THR A 613 4.69 -5.71 -1.48
N TYR A 614 5.67 -5.59 -0.59
CA TYR A 614 6.63 -4.48 -0.56
C TYR A 614 8.02 -4.86 -1.10
N TRP A 615 8.18 -6.09 -1.57
CA TRP A 615 9.40 -6.58 -2.20
C TRP A 615 9.75 -5.76 -3.44
N ARG A 616 11.03 -5.66 -3.72
CA ARG A 616 11.57 -5.04 -4.93
C ARG A 616 12.21 -6.10 -5.82
N ASP A 617 12.36 -5.76 -7.10
CA ASP A 617 13.05 -6.58 -8.08
C ASP A 617 12.48 -8.00 -8.22
N HIS A 618 13.35 -8.98 -8.25
CA HIS A 618 13.04 -10.38 -8.59
C HIS A 618 12.13 -11.12 -7.61
N ALA A 619 11.88 -10.59 -6.44
CA ALA A 619 11.00 -11.23 -5.45
C ALA A 619 9.50 -10.86 -5.61
N LEU A 620 9.14 -9.97 -6.51
CA LEU A 620 7.76 -9.49 -6.67
C LEU A 620 6.77 -10.62 -6.96
N LEU A 621 7.10 -11.53 -7.87
CA LEU A 621 6.20 -12.63 -8.25
C LEU A 621 6.11 -13.71 -7.19
N TRP A 622 7.21 -13.98 -6.47
CA TRP A 622 7.27 -15.04 -5.48
C TRP A 622 6.13 -14.93 -4.46
N ASP A 623 5.96 -13.77 -3.86
CA ASP A 623 4.95 -13.56 -2.83
C ASP A 623 3.53 -13.81 -3.37
N SER A 624 3.21 -13.30 -4.56
CA SER A 624 1.91 -13.53 -5.20
C SER A 624 1.60 -15.02 -5.44
N VAL A 625 2.61 -15.83 -5.75
CA VAL A 625 2.44 -17.27 -5.98
C VAL A 625 2.28 -18.02 -4.67
N VAL A 626 3.09 -17.73 -3.63
CA VAL A 626 3.09 -18.50 -2.37
C VAL A 626 1.95 -18.10 -1.43
N ALA A 627 1.50 -16.85 -1.49
CA ALA A 627 0.35 -16.37 -0.72
C ALA A 627 -0.98 -16.94 -1.23
N LYS A 628 -1.07 -17.20 -2.55
CA LYS A 628 -2.27 -17.72 -3.18
C LYS A 628 -2.57 -19.16 -2.74
N ARG A 629 -3.70 -19.36 -2.05
CA ARG A 629 -4.23 -20.69 -1.75
C ARG A 629 -5.12 -21.14 -2.91
N PRO A 630 -4.94 -22.33 -3.49
CA PRO A 630 -5.81 -22.84 -4.55
C PRO A 630 -7.30 -22.89 -4.13
N GLY A 631 -8.18 -22.45 -5.03
CA GLY A 631 -9.63 -22.53 -4.84
C GLY A 631 -10.28 -21.35 -4.12
N ILE A 632 -9.51 -20.35 -3.68
CA ILE A 632 -10.03 -19.08 -3.18
C ILE A 632 -9.29 -17.90 -3.83
N PRO A 633 -9.96 -16.73 -4.00
CA PRO A 633 -9.31 -15.55 -4.54
C PRO A 633 -8.16 -15.09 -3.65
N ASN A 634 -7.16 -14.45 -4.29
CA ASN A 634 -6.14 -13.66 -3.61
C ASN A 634 -6.00 -12.31 -4.30
N ILE A 635 -5.84 -11.25 -3.53
CA ILE A 635 -5.56 -9.90 -4.05
C ILE A 635 -4.31 -9.35 -3.36
N SER A 636 -3.56 -8.52 -4.06
CA SER A 636 -2.54 -7.70 -3.41
C SER A 636 -3.27 -6.61 -2.61
N GLY A 637 -3.38 -6.81 -1.28
CA GLY A 637 -4.12 -5.94 -0.36
C GLY A 637 -3.41 -4.64 -0.06
N GLU A 638 -2.07 -4.65 -0.15
CA GLU A 638 -1.21 -3.49 -0.09
C GLU A 638 0.00 -3.67 -0.99
N THR A 639 0.46 -2.57 -1.58
CA THR A 639 1.75 -2.49 -2.26
C THR A 639 2.12 -1.03 -2.44
N GLY A 640 3.41 -0.74 -2.37
CA GLY A 640 3.89 0.61 -2.48
C GLY A 640 5.40 0.66 -2.66
N TYR A 641 5.97 1.86 -2.63
CA TYR A 641 7.41 2.06 -2.55
C TYR A 641 7.71 3.30 -1.73
N GLN A 642 8.89 3.34 -1.14
CA GLN A 642 9.43 4.53 -0.52
C GLN A 642 10.53 5.11 -1.43
N PRO A 643 10.52 6.43 -1.69
CA PRO A 643 11.63 7.08 -2.35
C PRO A 643 12.90 6.95 -1.50
N VAL A 644 14.04 6.85 -2.16
CA VAL A 644 15.34 6.78 -1.51
C VAL A 644 16.09 8.07 -1.78
N TRP A 645 16.36 8.81 -0.72
CA TRP A 645 17.09 10.06 -0.76
C TRP A 645 18.60 9.83 -0.57
N ALA A 646 19.39 10.49 -1.38
CA ALA A 646 20.83 10.57 -1.14
C ALA A 646 21.12 11.58 -0.01
N PRO A 647 22.32 11.51 0.63
CA PRO A 647 22.68 12.44 1.71
C PRO A 647 22.69 13.92 1.32
N ASP A 648 22.85 14.23 0.04
CA ASP A 648 22.77 15.58 -0.52
C ASP A 648 21.35 16.08 -0.80
N GLY A 649 20.32 15.27 -0.45
CA GLY A 649 18.92 15.58 -0.66
C GLY A 649 18.44 15.34 -2.10
N THR A 650 19.22 14.69 -2.95
CA THR A 650 18.75 14.25 -4.27
C THR A 650 18.03 12.91 -4.18
N TRP A 651 17.06 12.65 -5.06
CA TRP A 651 16.41 11.34 -5.14
C TRP A 651 17.32 10.32 -5.83
N ARG A 652 17.52 9.19 -5.18
CA ARG A 652 18.09 8.01 -5.80
C ARG A 652 17.06 7.25 -6.65
N TYR A 653 15.82 7.19 -6.15
CA TYR A 653 14.66 6.70 -6.89
C TYR A 653 13.61 7.81 -6.88
N ASP A 654 13.44 8.46 -8.00
CA ASP A 654 12.49 9.56 -8.20
C ASP A 654 11.06 9.06 -8.48
N GLU A 655 10.14 9.98 -8.70
CA GLU A 655 8.74 9.65 -8.99
C GLU A 655 8.60 8.79 -10.27
N ILE A 656 9.49 8.94 -11.26
CA ILE A 656 9.46 8.13 -12.50
C ILE A 656 9.91 6.70 -12.23
N ALA A 657 11.02 6.51 -11.50
CA ALA A 657 11.50 5.18 -11.14
C ALA A 657 10.51 4.45 -10.22
N GLY A 658 9.87 5.18 -9.29
CA GLY A 658 8.79 4.67 -8.46
C GLY A 658 7.57 4.26 -9.27
N TYR A 659 7.18 5.05 -10.27
CA TYR A 659 6.11 4.72 -11.20
C TYR A 659 6.37 3.37 -11.90
N ALA A 660 7.54 3.18 -12.49
CA ALA A 660 7.89 1.94 -13.19
C ALA A 660 7.88 0.71 -12.26
N LEU A 661 8.37 0.85 -11.02
CA LEU A 661 8.30 -0.22 -10.03
C LEU A 661 6.85 -0.54 -9.63
N LEU A 662 6.04 0.47 -9.34
CA LEU A 662 4.63 0.27 -8.97
C LEU A 662 3.81 -0.31 -10.11
N GLU A 663 4.07 0.07 -11.35
CA GLU A 663 3.42 -0.51 -12.53
C GLU A 663 3.62 -2.04 -12.57
N ARG A 664 4.85 -2.51 -12.36
CA ARG A 664 5.16 -3.95 -12.29
C ARG A 664 4.44 -4.63 -11.12
N LYS A 665 4.47 -4.02 -9.94
CA LYS A 665 3.79 -4.55 -8.74
C LYS A 665 2.28 -4.64 -8.95
N TRP A 666 1.67 -3.62 -9.52
CA TRP A 666 0.22 -3.60 -9.75
C TRP A 666 -0.17 -4.61 -10.83
N ALA A 667 0.61 -4.75 -11.90
CA ALA A 667 0.39 -5.77 -12.92
C ALA A 667 0.49 -7.19 -12.33
N LEU A 668 1.46 -7.45 -11.44
CA LEU A 668 1.62 -8.74 -10.78
C LEU A 668 0.47 -9.08 -9.82
N GLY A 669 -0.33 -8.11 -9.39
CA GLY A 669 -1.59 -8.34 -8.69
C GLY A 669 -2.65 -9.10 -9.51
N PHE A 670 -2.42 -9.29 -10.82
CA PHE A 670 -3.25 -10.11 -11.73
C PHE A 670 -2.53 -11.37 -12.21
N ALA A 671 -1.27 -11.58 -11.82
CA ALA A 671 -0.47 -12.71 -12.25
C ALA A 671 -0.80 -13.98 -11.43
N ALA A 672 -0.48 -15.16 -11.99
CA ALA A 672 -0.57 -16.45 -11.30
C ALA A 672 -1.94 -16.75 -10.66
N GLY A 673 -3.02 -16.23 -11.24
CA GLY A 673 -4.38 -16.42 -10.74
C GLY A 673 -4.80 -15.47 -9.63
N ASN A 674 -4.03 -14.43 -9.34
CA ASN A 674 -4.46 -13.33 -8.48
C ASN A 674 -5.53 -12.46 -9.14
N SER A 675 -6.30 -11.72 -8.35
CA SER A 675 -7.54 -11.10 -8.80
C SER A 675 -7.59 -9.59 -8.69
N GLY A 676 -6.51 -8.92 -8.27
CA GLY A 676 -6.56 -7.47 -8.14
C GLY A 676 -5.48 -6.87 -7.26
N VAL A 677 -5.54 -5.54 -7.12
CA VAL A 677 -4.53 -4.75 -6.41
C VAL A 677 -5.14 -3.55 -5.71
N LEU A 678 -4.73 -3.33 -4.46
CA LEU A 678 -5.09 -2.17 -3.64
C LEU A 678 -3.80 -1.49 -3.15
N PRO A 679 -3.23 -0.54 -3.91
CA PRO A 679 -2.02 0.18 -3.49
C PRO A 679 -2.15 0.86 -2.14
N TRP A 680 -1.06 0.97 -1.40
CA TRP A 680 -0.88 1.87 -0.29
C TRP A 680 -0.29 3.17 -0.82
N ASP A 681 -0.90 4.39 -0.65
CA ASP A 681 -2.27 4.58 -0.22
C ASP A 681 -2.86 5.86 -0.89
N TRP A 682 -4.15 6.10 -0.74
CA TRP A 682 -4.79 7.33 -1.19
C TRP A 682 -4.64 8.40 -0.12
N ASP A 683 -3.45 8.95 0.01
CA ASP A 683 -3.13 10.02 0.94
C ASP A 683 -2.11 11.00 0.31
N ARG A 684 -1.86 12.10 1.01
CA ARG A 684 -0.96 13.17 0.64
C ARG A 684 0.38 13.00 1.32
N GLU A 685 1.19 12.11 0.82
CA GLU A 685 2.53 11.92 1.36
C GLU A 685 3.55 11.60 0.26
N VAL A 686 4.83 11.87 0.57
CA VAL A 686 5.92 11.62 -0.36
C VAL A 686 6.17 10.14 -0.54
N ASP A 687 6.05 9.36 0.54
CA ASP A 687 6.47 7.97 0.55
C ASP A 687 5.53 7.11 -0.29
N PHE A 688 4.38 6.76 0.20
CA PHE A 688 3.48 5.83 -0.47
C PHE A 688 2.32 6.51 -1.19
N GLY A 689 1.97 7.73 -0.79
CA GLY A 689 0.77 8.43 -1.23
C GLY A 689 0.65 8.57 -2.74
N LEU A 690 -0.56 8.40 -3.26
CA LEU A 690 -0.90 8.65 -4.67
C LEU A 690 -0.96 10.15 -4.98
N LYS A 691 -1.08 10.99 -3.95
CA LYS A 691 -1.03 12.45 -4.04
C LYS A 691 0.23 13.01 -3.39
N ARG A 692 0.67 14.18 -3.87
CA ARG A 692 1.75 14.95 -3.22
C ARG A 692 1.23 15.67 -1.99
N SER A 693 2.11 16.07 -1.10
CA SER A 693 1.75 16.79 0.15
C SER A 693 0.88 18.03 -0.09
N ASP A 694 1.05 18.71 -1.23
CA ASP A 694 0.23 19.86 -1.63
C ASP A 694 -1.17 19.48 -2.14
N GLY A 695 -1.47 18.19 -2.28
CA GLY A 695 -2.71 17.63 -2.80
C GLY A 695 -2.75 17.45 -4.32
N SER A 696 -1.69 17.78 -5.04
CA SER A 696 -1.63 17.54 -6.48
C SER A 696 -1.42 16.06 -6.78
N ALA A 697 -1.95 15.62 -7.92
CA ALA A 697 -1.92 14.24 -8.38
C ALA A 697 -0.52 13.81 -8.82
N LYS A 698 -0.05 12.65 -8.37
CA LYS A 698 1.10 11.98 -8.97
C LYS A 698 0.69 11.32 -10.28
N THR A 699 1.64 11.06 -11.16
CA THR A 699 1.40 10.34 -12.44
C THR A 699 0.77 8.96 -12.23
N LEU A 700 0.90 8.39 -11.04
CA LEU A 700 0.33 7.12 -10.60
C LEU A 700 -1.19 7.06 -10.71
N GLU A 701 -1.91 8.18 -10.54
CA GLU A 701 -3.37 8.20 -10.66
C GLU A 701 -3.84 7.87 -12.08
N ASN A 702 -3.12 8.31 -13.10
CA ASN A 702 -3.43 7.94 -14.49
C ASN A 702 -3.17 6.46 -14.76
N MET A 703 -2.09 5.90 -14.22
CA MET A 703 -1.81 4.46 -14.30
C MET A 703 -2.92 3.65 -13.64
N LEU A 704 -3.42 4.10 -12.48
CA LEU A 704 -4.52 3.43 -11.79
C LEU A 704 -5.78 3.37 -12.66
N ARG A 705 -6.11 4.46 -13.39
CA ARG A 705 -7.22 4.50 -14.36
C ARG A 705 -7.02 3.48 -15.49
N GLU A 706 -5.83 3.47 -16.10
CA GLU A 706 -5.53 2.56 -17.21
C GLU A 706 -5.57 1.08 -16.80
N ILE A 707 -5.08 0.75 -15.60
CA ILE A 707 -5.18 -0.60 -15.04
C ILE A 707 -6.63 -0.94 -14.68
N GLY A 708 -7.40 0.01 -14.17
CA GLY A 708 -8.84 -0.15 -13.92
C GLY A 708 -9.63 -0.47 -15.18
N ASP A 709 -9.35 0.24 -16.27
CA ASP A 709 -9.97 -0.02 -17.60
C ASP A 709 -9.60 -1.42 -18.11
N PHE A 710 -8.33 -1.81 -17.97
CA PHE A 710 -7.89 -3.16 -18.32
C PHE A 710 -8.61 -4.21 -17.47
N ALA A 711 -8.66 -4.05 -16.15
CA ALA A 711 -9.30 -4.97 -15.22
C ALA A 711 -10.79 -5.17 -15.56
N GLN A 712 -11.50 -4.09 -15.87
CA GLN A 712 -12.90 -4.14 -16.31
C GLN A 712 -13.07 -4.90 -17.62
N ALA A 713 -12.19 -4.69 -18.58
CA ALA A 713 -12.23 -5.37 -19.89
C ALA A 713 -11.81 -6.85 -19.79
N ALA A 714 -10.92 -7.20 -18.88
CA ALA A 714 -10.36 -8.55 -18.70
C ALA A 714 -11.28 -9.47 -17.89
N ALA A 715 -11.95 -8.94 -16.85
CA ALA A 715 -12.73 -9.71 -15.89
C ALA A 715 -13.79 -10.65 -16.51
N PRO A 716 -14.56 -10.29 -17.57
CA PRO A 716 -15.52 -11.20 -18.17
C PRO A 716 -14.91 -12.50 -18.72
N SER A 717 -13.61 -12.51 -19.02
CA SER A 717 -12.89 -13.71 -19.49
C SER A 717 -12.53 -14.67 -18.35
N ALA A 718 -12.48 -14.20 -17.10
CA ALA A 718 -12.05 -14.95 -15.92
C ALA A 718 -13.19 -15.78 -15.30
N THR A 719 -13.89 -16.57 -16.11
CA THR A 719 -15.07 -17.36 -15.66
C THR A 719 -14.71 -18.48 -14.70
N ALA A 720 -13.52 -19.04 -14.82
CA ALA A 720 -12.88 -19.97 -13.90
C ALA A 720 -11.36 -19.95 -14.16
N SER A 721 -10.55 -20.38 -13.21
CA SER A 721 -9.13 -20.67 -13.49
C SER A 721 -8.95 -22.10 -13.94
N VAL A 722 -8.04 -22.30 -14.89
CA VAL A 722 -7.53 -23.62 -15.25
C VAL A 722 -6.15 -23.74 -14.59
N PRO A 723 -6.00 -24.60 -13.58
CA PRO A 723 -4.73 -24.70 -12.86
C PRO A 723 -3.58 -25.07 -13.80
N PRO A 724 -2.37 -24.58 -13.57
CA PRO A 724 -1.16 -25.07 -14.20
C PRO A 724 -1.01 -26.60 -14.03
N GLU A 725 -0.29 -27.24 -14.92
CA GLU A 725 0.00 -28.68 -14.84
C GLU A 725 1.17 -29.00 -13.89
N ILE A 726 1.78 -27.98 -13.32
CA ILE A 726 2.93 -28.06 -12.40
C ILE A 726 2.52 -27.52 -11.04
N ALA A 727 2.74 -28.30 -10.00
CA ALA A 727 2.57 -27.91 -8.60
C ALA A 727 3.94 -27.81 -7.90
N VAL A 728 4.15 -26.77 -7.12
CA VAL A 728 5.27 -26.62 -6.20
C VAL A 728 4.79 -26.89 -4.79
N VAL A 729 5.39 -27.84 -4.09
CA VAL A 729 5.12 -28.07 -2.68
C VAL A 729 6.06 -27.20 -1.85
N LEU A 730 5.49 -26.26 -1.08
CA LEU A 730 6.25 -25.37 -0.22
C LEU A 730 6.75 -26.14 1.01
N PRO A 731 8.06 -26.14 1.30
CA PRO A 731 8.64 -26.91 2.42
C PRO A 731 8.37 -26.21 3.77
N GLN A 732 7.14 -26.31 4.26
CA GLN A 732 6.68 -25.60 5.46
C GLN A 732 7.33 -26.11 6.74
N SER A 733 7.69 -27.39 6.83
CA SER A 733 8.47 -27.91 7.96
C SER A 733 9.82 -27.20 8.10
N LEU A 734 10.50 -26.96 6.98
CA LEU A 734 11.71 -26.15 6.96
C LEU A 734 11.42 -24.67 7.24
N GLN A 735 10.36 -24.13 6.64
CA GLN A 735 9.95 -22.74 6.77
C GLN A 735 9.58 -22.37 8.21
N LEU A 736 8.89 -23.25 8.94
CA LEU A 736 8.49 -23.02 10.34
C LEU A 736 9.60 -23.34 11.34
N SER A 737 10.76 -23.84 10.89
CA SER A 737 11.93 -24.11 11.72
C SER A 737 12.85 -22.89 11.84
N VAL A 738 13.92 -23.03 12.60
CA VAL A 738 15.00 -22.04 12.69
C VAL A 738 15.72 -21.77 11.36
N TYR A 739 15.48 -22.60 10.35
CA TYR A 739 16.03 -22.49 8.99
C TYR A 739 15.09 -21.76 8.02
N ASN A 740 14.18 -20.94 8.51
CA ASN A 740 13.18 -20.24 7.70
C ASN A 740 13.78 -19.40 6.56
N ASN A 741 14.96 -18.81 6.76
CA ASN A 741 15.66 -18.04 5.72
C ASN A 741 16.09 -18.91 4.53
N ALA A 742 16.56 -20.14 4.80
CA ALA A 742 16.89 -21.06 3.73
C ALA A 742 15.62 -21.51 2.97
N ALA A 743 14.51 -21.74 3.66
CA ALA A 743 13.23 -22.03 3.02
C ALA A 743 12.74 -20.87 2.14
N LEU A 744 12.91 -19.64 2.60
CA LEU A 744 12.59 -18.44 1.83
C LEU A 744 13.42 -18.36 0.55
N ASP A 745 14.75 -18.52 0.66
CA ASP A 745 15.66 -18.53 -0.50
C ASP A 745 15.29 -19.65 -1.51
N ILE A 746 15.00 -20.84 -1.02
CA ILE A 746 14.57 -21.98 -1.85
C ILE A 746 13.28 -21.63 -2.61
N GLN A 747 12.28 -21.10 -1.94
CA GLN A 747 11.00 -20.74 -2.56
C GLN A 747 11.18 -19.64 -3.60
N GLN A 748 11.90 -18.57 -3.28
CA GLN A 748 12.16 -17.47 -4.19
C GLN A 748 12.91 -17.92 -5.44
N GLN A 749 13.97 -18.71 -5.27
CA GLN A 749 14.75 -19.21 -6.40
C GLN A 749 13.96 -20.23 -7.25
N CYS A 750 13.15 -21.08 -6.60
CA CYS A 750 12.27 -22.01 -7.31
C CYS A 750 11.29 -21.25 -8.23
N ILE A 751 10.53 -20.29 -7.70
CA ILE A 751 9.56 -19.53 -8.47
C ILE A 751 10.25 -18.70 -9.56
N ARG A 752 11.35 -18.06 -9.23
CA ARG A 752 12.14 -17.30 -10.20
C ARG A 752 12.65 -18.18 -11.35
N ALA A 753 13.23 -19.33 -11.03
CA ALA A 753 13.72 -20.26 -12.04
C ALA A 753 12.61 -20.82 -12.94
N LEU A 754 11.44 -21.12 -12.37
CA LEU A 754 10.28 -21.57 -13.14
C LEU A 754 9.85 -20.52 -14.17
N TYR A 755 9.60 -19.29 -13.75
CA TYR A 755 9.00 -18.29 -14.61
C TYR A 755 10.01 -17.58 -15.53
N GLN A 756 11.20 -17.23 -15.02
CA GLN A 756 12.19 -16.47 -15.79
C GLN A 756 13.07 -17.33 -16.67
N TYR A 757 13.45 -18.52 -16.22
CA TYR A 757 14.41 -19.39 -16.91
C TYR A 757 13.78 -20.59 -17.58
N ALA A 758 12.91 -21.32 -16.90
CA ALA A 758 12.22 -22.46 -17.50
C ALA A 758 11.05 -22.05 -18.40
N ARG A 759 10.48 -20.86 -18.24
CA ARG A 759 9.30 -20.35 -18.96
C ARG A 759 8.07 -21.23 -18.74
N LEU A 760 7.87 -21.64 -17.49
CA LEU A 760 6.80 -22.53 -17.04
C LEU A 760 5.94 -21.82 -15.98
N ASP A 761 4.66 -22.09 -16.04
CA ASP A 761 3.68 -21.64 -15.04
C ASP A 761 3.44 -22.74 -14.02
N ALA A 762 3.27 -22.37 -12.75
CA ALA A 762 3.03 -23.29 -11.64
C ALA A 762 2.11 -22.66 -10.60
N TYR A 763 1.52 -23.51 -9.74
CA TYR A 763 0.86 -23.08 -8.52
C TYR A 763 1.55 -23.66 -7.30
N ALA A 764 1.42 -22.99 -6.15
CA ALA A 764 2.03 -23.44 -4.92
C ALA A 764 0.99 -24.07 -3.98
N VAL A 765 1.40 -25.11 -3.25
CA VAL A 765 0.61 -25.78 -2.22
C VAL A 765 1.48 -25.97 -1.00
N GLY A 766 0.99 -25.61 0.18
CA GLY A 766 1.71 -25.88 1.41
C GLY A 766 1.83 -27.37 1.72
N GLU A 767 2.92 -27.74 2.33
CA GLU A 767 3.16 -29.12 2.81
C GLU A 767 2.01 -29.66 3.70
N TYR A 768 1.45 -28.80 4.55
CA TYR A 768 0.33 -29.12 5.44
C TYR A 768 -1.05 -29.02 4.76
N GLN A 769 -1.10 -28.69 3.46
CA GLN A 769 -2.32 -28.53 2.67
C GLN A 769 -2.32 -29.40 1.42
N THR A 770 -1.69 -30.57 1.48
CA THR A 770 -1.55 -31.49 0.33
C THR A 770 -2.87 -31.99 -0.27
N GLU A 771 -3.98 -31.83 0.44
CA GLU A 771 -5.33 -32.08 -0.12
C GLU A 771 -5.65 -31.13 -1.30
N LEU A 772 -4.95 -30.00 -1.41
CA LEU A 772 -5.11 -29.00 -2.49
C LEU A 772 -4.23 -29.30 -3.72
N LEU A 773 -3.41 -30.33 -3.70
CA LEU A 773 -2.53 -30.67 -4.83
C LEU A 773 -3.27 -30.93 -6.14
N GLY A 774 -4.55 -31.27 -6.10
CA GLY A 774 -5.27 -31.59 -7.34
C GLY A 774 -4.65 -32.79 -8.07
N ASN A 775 -4.46 -32.67 -9.39
CA ASN A 775 -3.87 -33.70 -10.23
C ASN A 775 -2.82 -33.10 -11.19
N PRO A 776 -1.70 -32.60 -10.70
CA PRO A 776 -0.64 -32.08 -11.54
C PRO A 776 0.07 -33.22 -12.29
N LYS A 777 0.62 -32.90 -13.46
CA LYS A 777 1.51 -33.82 -14.18
C LYS A 777 2.90 -33.86 -13.56
N LEU A 778 3.38 -32.70 -13.07
CA LEU A 778 4.65 -32.57 -12.37
C LEU A 778 4.43 -31.96 -10.99
N ILE A 779 5.00 -32.60 -9.98
CA ILE A 779 5.14 -32.08 -8.62
C ILE A 779 6.62 -31.74 -8.41
N ILE A 780 6.93 -30.51 -8.05
CA ILE A 780 8.29 -30.08 -7.65
C ILE A 780 8.31 -29.98 -6.13
N LEU A 781 9.22 -30.70 -5.51
CA LEU A 781 9.52 -30.62 -4.09
C LEU A 781 10.93 -30.03 -3.97
N PRO A 782 11.04 -28.68 -3.84
CA PRO A 782 12.33 -28.01 -3.93
C PRO A 782 13.06 -28.07 -2.60
N SER A 783 14.18 -28.74 -2.56
CA SER A 783 15.15 -28.82 -1.45
C SER A 783 14.49 -28.84 -0.05
N PRO A 784 13.61 -29.80 0.26
CA PRO A 784 12.79 -29.74 1.46
C PRO A 784 13.58 -29.92 2.75
N PHE A 785 14.70 -30.66 2.73
CA PHE A 785 15.52 -31.10 3.87
C PHE A 785 14.72 -31.81 4.95
N ALA A 786 13.73 -31.12 5.52
CA ALA A 786 12.77 -31.66 6.48
C ALA A 786 11.36 -31.70 5.84
N LEU A 787 10.61 -32.76 6.05
CA LEU A 787 9.29 -32.95 5.46
C LEU A 787 8.39 -33.74 6.39
N ASP A 788 7.15 -33.34 6.55
CA ASP A 788 6.15 -34.06 7.31
C ASP A 788 5.79 -35.42 6.65
N GLU A 789 5.60 -36.46 7.46
CA GLU A 789 5.34 -37.81 6.92
C GLU A 789 3.99 -37.92 6.20
N PRO A 790 2.88 -37.41 6.71
CA PRO A 790 1.62 -37.33 5.98
C PRO A 790 1.74 -36.64 4.62
N ALA A 791 2.49 -35.53 4.52
CA ALA A 791 2.74 -34.86 3.26
C ALA A 791 3.50 -35.73 2.26
N TRP A 792 4.55 -36.38 2.72
CA TRP A 792 5.30 -37.34 1.90
C TRP A 792 4.42 -38.44 1.32
N GLN A 793 3.58 -39.06 2.17
CA GLN A 793 2.67 -40.14 1.72
C GLN A 793 1.61 -39.61 0.74
N ALA A 794 1.09 -38.39 0.94
CA ALA A 794 0.14 -37.77 0.02
C ALA A 794 0.77 -37.50 -1.35
N ILE A 795 2.02 -36.98 -1.38
CA ILE A 795 2.78 -36.78 -2.61
C ILE A 795 3.03 -38.12 -3.32
N LEU A 796 3.50 -39.15 -2.61
CA LEU A 796 3.71 -40.48 -3.20
C LEU A 796 2.43 -41.10 -3.75
N ALA A 797 1.28 -40.82 -3.14
CA ALA A 797 -0.01 -41.29 -3.67
C ALA A 797 -0.27 -40.70 -5.05
N LYS A 798 -0.01 -39.40 -5.26
CA LYS A 798 -0.13 -38.73 -6.57
C LYS A 798 0.82 -39.36 -7.61
N VAL A 799 2.04 -39.71 -7.18
CA VAL A 799 3.00 -40.36 -8.09
C VAL A 799 2.53 -41.78 -8.45
N ARG A 800 2.00 -42.54 -7.48
CA ARG A 800 1.42 -43.89 -7.78
C ARG A 800 0.29 -43.82 -8.79
N ASP A 801 -0.47 -42.71 -8.80
CA ASP A 801 -1.58 -42.49 -9.71
C ASP A 801 -1.15 -41.97 -11.10
N GLY A 802 0.10 -41.53 -11.28
CA GLY A 802 0.67 -41.18 -12.59
C GLY A 802 1.39 -39.85 -12.66
N ALA A 803 1.46 -39.06 -11.60
CA ALA A 803 2.26 -37.83 -11.60
C ALA A 803 3.77 -38.14 -11.65
N THR A 804 4.54 -37.20 -12.16
CA THR A 804 6.01 -37.16 -12.01
C THR A 804 6.35 -36.29 -10.81
N LEU A 805 7.22 -36.77 -9.92
CA LEU A 805 7.78 -36.04 -8.81
C LEU A 805 9.24 -35.68 -9.09
N LEU A 806 9.58 -34.42 -9.04
CA LEU A 806 10.97 -33.96 -8.96
C LEU A 806 11.30 -33.64 -7.51
N VAL A 807 12.28 -34.31 -6.94
CA VAL A 807 12.86 -33.98 -5.64
C VAL A 807 14.29 -33.51 -5.84
N THR A 808 14.61 -32.34 -5.30
CA THR A 808 15.96 -31.79 -5.27
C THR A 808 16.44 -31.71 -3.82
N GLY A 809 17.74 -31.89 -3.60
CA GLY A 809 18.30 -31.90 -2.23
C GLY A 809 17.87 -33.11 -1.40
N ARG A 810 18.16 -33.02 -0.12
CA ARG A 810 17.78 -34.04 0.87
C ARG A 810 16.28 -33.99 1.17
N PHE A 811 15.72 -35.13 1.51
CA PHE A 811 14.32 -35.29 1.95
C PHE A 811 14.17 -36.43 2.98
N ASP A 812 15.29 -36.87 3.56
CA ASP A 812 15.42 -38.06 4.42
C ASP A 812 15.17 -37.76 5.91
N GLU A 813 14.81 -36.52 6.24
CA GLU A 813 14.48 -36.10 7.60
C GLU A 813 13.00 -35.70 7.73
N ASP A 814 12.44 -35.96 8.92
CA ASP A 814 11.09 -35.50 9.28
C ASP A 814 11.11 -34.00 9.73
N ALA A 815 9.97 -33.47 10.13
CA ALA A 815 9.83 -32.10 10.59
C ALA A 815 10.66 -31.74 11.82
N HIS A 816 11.14 -32.75 12.56
CA HIS A 816 12.03 -32.62 13.72
C HIS A 816 13.47 -33.02 13.40
N PHE A 817 13.83 -33.14 12.13
CA PHE A 817 15.15 -33.50 11.62
C PHE A 817 15.62 -34.89 12.05
N HIS A 818 14.69 -35.84 12.26
CA HIS A 818 15.01 -37.26 12.46
C HIS A 818 15.11 -37.99 11.13
N ALA A 819 16.09 -38.87 11.00
CA ALA A 819 16.24 -39.69 9.82
C ALA A 819 15.04 -40.65 9.66
N THR A 820 14.41 -40.66 8.49
CA THR A 820 13.19 -41.41 8.18
C THR A 820 13.43 -42.64 7.33
N GLY A 821 14.54 -42.68 6.58
CA GLY A 821 14.80 -43.74 5.61
C GLY A 821 13.87 -43.69 4.39
N ARG A 822 13.28 -42.55 4.06
CA ARG A 822 12.39 -42.34 2.88
C ARG A 822 13.08 -42.63 1.56
N GLU A 823 14.37 -42.37 1.46
CA GLU A 823 15.19 -42.67 0.30
C GLU A 823 15.14 -44.15 -0.05
N ARG A 824 15.10 -45.04 0.95
CA ARG A 824 14.99 -46.51 0.76
C ARG A 824 13.61 -46.94 0.28
N GLN A 825 12.57 -46.22 0.69
CA GLN A 825 11.18 -46.54 0.26
C GLN A 825 11.04 -46.41 -1.27
N ILE A 826 11.81 -45.54 -1.87
CA ILE A 826 11.78 -45.28 -3.32
C ILE A 826 13.04 -45.78 -4.03
N ALA A 827 13.79 -46.68 -3.36
CA ALA A 827 15.01 -47.32 -3.89
C ALA A 827 16.06 -46.28 -4.38
N LEU A 828 16.21 -45.19 -3.64
CA LEU A 828 17.30 -44.24 -3.83
C LEU A 828 18.40 -44.50 -2.77
N ASP A 829 19.62 -44.28 -3.19
CA ASP A 829 20.79 -44.34 -2.31
C ASP A 829 21.66 -43.13 -2.60
N TYR A 830 22.01 -42.37 -1.55
CA TYR A 830 22.94 -41.26 -1.62
C TYR A 830 23.66 -41.08 -0.30
N THR A 831 24.86 -40.59 -0.38
CA THR A 831 25.71 -40.37 0.80
C THR A 831 25.79 -38.86 1.07
N VAL A 832 25.64 -38.49 2.32
CA VAL A 832 25.68 -37.11 2.79
C VAL A 832 26.97 -36.87 3.54
N GLY A 833 27.62 -35.74 3.29
CA GLY A 833 28.84 -35.36 4.00
C GLY A 833 28.90 -33.82 4.18
N PRO A 834 29.86 -33.30 4.93
CA PRO A 834 30.00 -31.87 5.13
C PRO A 834 30.28 -31.16 3.81
N LEU A 835 29.78 -29.92 3.68
CA LEU A 835 30.13 -29.05 2.57
C LEU A 835 31.61 -28.63 2.67
N LEU A 836 32.45 -29.35 1.98
CA LEU A 836 33.92 -29.09 1.97
C LEU A 836 34.34 -28.11 0.86
N ALA A 837 33.57 -28.07 -0.23
CA ALA A 837 33.76 -27.16 -1.34
C ALA A 837 32.44 -26.49 -1.69
N ARG A 838 32.49 -25.24 -2.16
CA ARG A 838 31.29 -24.49 -2.57
C ARG A 838 30.98 -24.65 -4.06
N GLU A 839 31.52 -25.66 -4.68
CA GLU A 839 31.35 -26.02 -6.08
C GLU A 839 31.02 -27.49 -6.18
N GLU A 840 29.99 -27.80 -6.99
CA GLU A 840 29.55 -29.17 -7.25
C GLU A 840 29.26 -29.34 -8.74
N ILE A 841 29.25 -30.60 -9.20
CA ILE A 841 28.93 -30.95 -10.58
C ILE A 841 27.71 -31.86 -10.56
N LEU A 842 26.60 -31.36 -11.11
CA LEU A 842 25.42 -32.17 -11.40
C LEU A 842 25.64 -32.91 -12.72
N ARG A 843 25.69 -34.25 -12.70
CA ARG A 843 25.67 -35.12 -13.88
C ARG A 843 24.29 -35.69 -14.04
N TRP A 844 23.65 -35.35 -15.19
CA TRP A 844 22.27 -35.68 -15.45
C TRP A 844 22.03 -35.90 -16.95
N PRO A 845 20.83 -36.34 -17.42
CA PRO A 845 20.63 -36.73 -18.81
C PRO A 845 20.93 -35.63 -19.85
N ALA A 846 20.86 -34.35 -19.46
CA ALA A 846 21.20 -33.25 -20.37
C ALA A 846 22.73 -32.92 -20.36
N GLY A 847 23.59 -33.62 -19.59
CA GLY A 847 25.04 -33.41 -19.55
C GLY A 847 25.57 -33.12 -18.16
N GLU A 848 26.54 -32.24 -18.06
CA GLU A 848 27.12 -31.78 -16.78
C GLU A 848 26.76 -30.30 -16.57
N SER A 849 26.37 -29.96 -15.34
CA SER A 849 26.13 -28.59 -14.92
C SER A 849 26.95 -28.26 -13.68
N HIS A 850 27.63 -27.10 -13.70
CA HIS A 850 28.41 -26.61 -12.56
C HIS A 850 27.49 -25.81 -11.64
N LEU A 851 27.50 -26.14 -10.37
CA LEU A 851 26.76 -25.47 -9.30
C LEU A 851 27.74 -24.73 -8.40
N THR A 852 27.40 -23.51 -8.02
CA THR A 852 28.15 -22.70 -7.07
C THR A 852 27.22 -22.26 -5.95
N PHE A 853 27.67 -22.44 -4.70
CA PHE A 853 26.91 -22.10 -3.52
C PHE A 853 27.59 -20.93 -2.80
N SER A 854 27.03 -19.71 -2.92
CA SER A 854 27.59 -18.54 -2.23
C SER A 854 27.41 -18.64 -0.72
N GLY A 855 28.30 -17.92 -0.01
CA GLY A 855 28.36 -17.98 1.44
C GLY A 855 27.05 -17.68 2.17
N ASP A 856 26.27 -16.75 1.67
CA ASP A 856 25.08 -16.25 2.39
C ASP A 856 23.91 -17.24 2.37
N ARG A 857 23.70 -17.95 1.27
CA ARG A 857 22.62 -18.92 1.15
C ARG A 857 22.90 -20.22 1.90
N THR A 858 24.13 -20.68 1.90
CA THR A 858 24.52 -21.92 2.57
C THR A 858 24.88 -21.72 4.04
N THR A 859 25.28 -20.53 4.47
CA THR A 859 25.54 -20.23 5.89
C THR A 859 24.27 -20.14 6.72
N ASN A 860 23.11 -19.89 6.11
CA ASN A 860 21.81 -20.06 6.77
C ASN A 860 21.47 -21.53 7.03
N PHE A 861 22.26 -22.45 6.49
CA PHE A 861 22.19 -23.89 6.64
C PHE A 861 23.48 -24.40 7.28
N ASP A 862 23.69 -24.14 8.55
CA ASP A 862 24.94 -24.41 9.26
C ASP A 862 25.34 -25.86 9.35
N ARG A 863 24.41 -26.74 9.07
CA ARG A 863 24.62 -28.17 8.91
C ARG A 863 24.45 -28.57 7.46
N ALA A 864 24.88 -27.74 6.52
CA ALA A 864 24.85 -28.09 5.12
C ALA A 864 25.78 -29.28 4.85
N PHE A 865 25.28 -30.45 5.20
CA PHE A 865 25.76 -31.68 4.65
C PHE A 865 25.24 -31.73 3.24
N LEU A 866 26.08 -31.46 2.27
CA LEU A 866 25.77 -31.76 0.89
C LEU A 866 26.05 -33.25 0.61
N PRO A 867 25.28 -33.85 -0.28
CA PRO A 867 25.54 -35.19 -0.72
C PRO A 867 26.92 -35.28 -1.35
N ILE A 868 27.68 -36.31 -0.99
CA ILE A 868 28.99 -36.58 -1.59
C ILE A 868 28.83 -37.31 -2.93
N SER A 869 27.68 -37.93 -3.18
CA SER A 869 27.33 -38.55 -4.46
C SER A 869 26.30 -37.68 -5.21
N ALA A 870 26.76 -36.88 -6.15
CA ALA A 870 25.90 -36.04 -6.98
C ALA A 870 25.33 -36.83 -8.18
N THR A 871 24.52 -37.87 -7.91
CA THR A 871 23.99 -38.70 -8.96
C THR A 871 22.53 -38.38 -9.24
N TRP A 872 22.21 -38.08 -10.49
CA TRP A 872 20.83 -38.01 -10.95
C TRP A 872 20.20 -39.41 -10.98
N ALA A 873 18.95 -39.52 -10.56
CA ALA A 873 18.18 -40.75 -10.63
C ALA A 873 16.81 -40.53 -11.27
N GLU A 874 16.37 -41.47 -12.09
CA GLU A 874 15.04 -41.59 -12.66
C GLU A 874 14.48 -42.96 -12.27
N LYS A 875 13.39 -42.95 -11.53
CA LYS A 875 12.78 -44.18 -11.00
C LYS A 875 11.29 -44.24 -11.33
N PRO A 876 10.81 -45.34 -11.91
CA PRO A 876 9.38 -45.59 -11.97
C PRO A 876 8.82 -45.82 -10.57
N PHE A 877 7.63 -45.27 -10.28
CA PHE A 877 6.96 -45.47 -9.01
C PHE A 877 5.44 -45.51 -9.21
N GLY A 878 4.83 -46.69 -9.08
CA GLY A 878 3.45 -46.91 -9.47
C GLY A 878 3.23 -46.68 -10.97
N LYS A 879 2.32 -45.77 -11.33
CA LYS A 879 2.07 -45.37 -12.73
C LYS A 879 2.91 -44.13 -13.12
N GLY A 880 3.52 -43.45 -12.16
CA GLY A 880 4.32 -42.26 -12.38
C GLY A 880 5.82 -42.50 -12.22
N HIS A 881 6.55 -41.41 -12.04
CA HIS A 881 8.01 -41.42 -11.97
C HIS A 881 8.52 -40.51 -10.86
N ILE A 882 9.74 -40.80 -10.36
CA ILE A 882 10.49 -39.95 -9.46
C ILE A 882 11.78 -39.57 -10.16
N LEU A 883 12.00 -38.26 -10.30
CA LEU A 883 13.25 -37.64 -10.72
C LEU A 883 13.93 -37.11 -9.47
N PHE A 884 15.21 -37.38 -9.31
CA PHE A 884 15.90 -37.02 -8.08
C PHE A 884 17.33 -36.53 -8.34
N THR A 885 17.70 -35.48 -7.64
CA THR A 885 19.11 -35.12 -7.43
C THR A 885 19.31 -34.79 -5.96
N PRO A 886 20.37 -35.38 -5.32
CA PRO A 886 20.65 -35.09 -3.92
C PRO A 886 21.20 -33.66 -3.69
N LEU A 887 21.49 -32.90 -4.75
CA LEU A 887 21.99 -31.52 -4.65
C LEU A 887 20.83 -30.53 -4.46
N PRO A 888 20.93 -29.60 -3.49
CA PRO A 888 19.93 -28.57 -3.25
C PRO A 888 20.08 -27.46 -4.31
N ILE A 889 19.64 -27.74 -5.54
CA ILE A 889 19.89 -26.85 -6.68
C ILE A 889 19.28 -25.47 -6.53
N GLU A 890 18.22 -25.31 -5.73
CA GLU A 890 17.58 -24.02 -5.44
C GLU A 890 18.47 -23.11 -4.58
N LEU A 891 19.47 -23.64 -3.87
CA LEU A 891 20.48 -22.84 -3.15
C LEU A 891 21.69 -22.48 -4.00
N ASN A 892 21.73 -22.94 -5.26
CA ASN A 892 22.80 -22.62 -6.21
C ASN A 892 22.64 -21.19 -6.76
N ASP A 893 23.76 -20.54 -7.04
CA ASP A 893 23.78 -19.15 -7.56
C ASP A 893 23.39 -19.04 -9.04
N ASN A 894 23.42 -20.14 -9.78
CA ASN A 894 23.10 -20.16 -11.20
C ASN A 894 21.65 -20.60 -11.46
N LEU A 895 20.76 -19.64 -11.58
CA LEU A 895 19.33 -19.86 -11.85
C LEU A 895 19.07 -20.55 -13.19
N GLN A 896 19.97 -20.43 -14.18
CA GLN A 896 19.81 -21.10 -15.47
C GLN A 896 19.81 -22.62 -15.29
N VAL A 897 20.71 -23.14 -14.45
CA VAL A 897 20.76 -24.58 -14.17
C VAL A 897 19.47 -25.08 -13.51
N ILE A 898 18.92 -24.32 -12.56
CA ILE A 898 17.65 -24.67 -11.92
C ILE A 898 16.53 -24.71 -12.98
N GLY A 899 16.46 -23.68 -13.83
CA GLY A 899 15.50 -23.59 -14.93
C GLY A 899 15.62 -24.74 -15.93
N ASP A 900 16.83 -25.16 -16.28
CA ASP A 900 17.10 -26.27 -17.20
C ASP A 900 16.63 -27.61 -16.62
N VAL A 901 16.87 -27.85 -15.32
CA VAL A 901 16.37 -29.04 -14.61
C VAL A 901 14.85 -29.07 -14.57
N TYR A 902 14.23 -27.94 -14.28
CA TYR A 902 12.76 -27.84 -14.23
C TYR A 902 12.14 -28.03 -15.61
N ARG A 903 12.75 -27.49 -16.66
CA ARG A 903 12.31 -27.68 -18.04
C ARG A 903 12.43 -29.15 -18.46
N TYR A 904 13.52 -29.81 -18.09
CA TYR A 904 13.69 -31.25 -18.31
C TYR A 904 12.59 -32.05 -17.63
N ALA A 905 12.35 -31.79 -16.33
CA ALA A 905 11.34 -32.49 -15.53
C ALA A 905 9.93 -32.27 -16.11
N ALA A 906 9.59 -31.05 -16.52
CA ALA A 906 8.31 -30.74 -17.16
C ALA A 906 8.13 -31.47 -18.48
N LYS A 907 9.15 -31.50 -19.33
CA LYS A 907 9.15 -32.28 -20.57
C LYS A 907 9.00 -33.77 -20.30
N PHE A 908 9.71 -34.31 -19.32
CA PHE A 908 9.61 -35.71 -18.92
C PHE A 908 8.19 -36.08 -18.43
N ALA A 909 7.58 -35.20 -17.65
CA ALA A 909 6.21 -35.35 -17.14
C ALA A 909 5.14 -35.15 -18.23
N GLY A 910 5.50 -34.64 -19.40
CA GLY A 910 4.55 -34.24 -20.42
C GLY A 910 3.71 -33.02 -20.02
N ALA A 911 4.23 -32.18 -19.12
CA ALA A 911 3.56 -30.95 -18.72
C ALA A 911 3.70 -29.89 -19.82
N SER A 912 2.60 -29.16 -20.09
CA SER A 912 2.52 -28.18 -21.15
C SER A 912 2.61 -26.77 -20.55
N ALA A 913 3.52 -25.96 -21.11
CA ALA A 913 3.54 -24.52 -20.79
C ALA A 913 2.34 -23.80 -21.44
N ALA A 914 1.87 -22.74 -20.83
CA ALA A 914 0.80 -21.91 -21.38
C ALA A 914 1.23 -21.15 -22.66
N TYR A 915 2.53 -21.00 -22.86
CA TYR A 915 3.12 -20.31 -24.01
C TYR A 915 4.49 -20.89 -24.35
N SER A 916 5.02 -20.50 -25.49
CA SER A 916 6.42 -20.75 -25.88
C SER A 916 7.07 -19.47 -26.38
N THR A 917 8.36 -19.29 -26.07
CA THR A 917 9.15 -18.14 -26.49
C THR A 917 10.62 -18.53 -26.65
N ASP A 918 11.29 -17.86 -27.57
CA ASP A 918 12.76 -17.95 -27.76
C ASP A 918 13.47 -16.74 -27.12
N LEU A 919 12.77 -15.97 -26.30
CA LEU A 919 13.30 -14.77 -25.64
C LEU A 919 14.49 -15.14 -24.74
N PRO A 920 15.70 -14.62 -25.02
CA PRO A 920 16.90 -15.00 -24.28
C PRO A 920 17.02 -14.27 -22.94
N ASP A 921 16.38 -13.10 -22.79
CA ASP A 921 16.53 -12.25 -21.61
C ASP A 921 15.69 -12.81 -20.44
N PRO A 922 16.34 -13.28 -19.33
CA PRO A 922 15.61 -13.72 -18.16
C PRO A 922 14.99 -12.57 -17.34
N GLY A 923 15.43 -11.32 -17.55
CA GLY A 923 14.84 -10.14 -16.95
C GLY A 923 13.42 -9.83 -17.43
N ILE A 924 12.98 -10.44 -18.53
CA ILE A 924 11.59 -10.34 -19.02
C ILE A 924 10.78 -11.51 -18.48
N LEU A 925 9.81 -11.21 -17.65
CA LEU A 925 8.88 -12.17 -17.06
C LEU A 925 7.59 -12.24 -17.89
N ILE A 926 7.05 -13.43 -18.11
CA ILE A 926 5.75 -13.67 -18.72
C ILE A 926 4.97 -14.60 -17.79
N CYS A 927 3.93 -14.09 -17.15
CA CYS A 927 3.09 -14.82 -16.20
C CYS A 927 1.71 -15.07 -16.81
N PRO A 928 1.39 -16.30 -17.24
CA PRO A 928 0.07 -16.64 -17.73
C PRO A 928 -0.89 -17.00 -16.59
N THR A 929 -2.17 -16.67 -16.78
CA THR A 929 -3.29 -17.24 -16.03
C THR A 929 -4.30 -17.77 -17.04
N ARG A 930 -4.54 -19.09 -17.01
CA ARG A 930 -5.42 -19.75 -17.98
C ARG A 930 -6.88 -19.69 -17.52
N PHE A 931 -7.76 -19.32 -18.44
CA PHE A 931 -9.21 -19.43 -18.31
C PHE A 931 -9.74 -20.49 -19.30
N PRO A 932 -10.99 -20.97 -19.18
CA PRO A 932 -11.53 -21.97 -20.11
C PRO A 932 -11.47 -21.56 -21.58
N HIS A 933 -11.59 -20.25 -21.88
CA HIS A 933 -11.67 -19.74 -23.24
C HIS A 933 -10.74 -18.56 -23.52
N ALA A 934 -9.76 -18.31 -22.65
CA ALA A 934 -8.78 -17.24 -22.81
C ALA A 934 -7.56 -17.49 -21.92
N THR A 935 -6.49 -16.76 -22.18
CA THR A 935 -5.32 -16.69 -21.30
C THR A 935 -5.01 -15.22 -21.02
N LEU A 936 -4.88 -14.86 -19.77
CA LEU A 936 -4.31 -13.59 -19.33
C LEU A 936 -2.79 -13.75 -19.27
N TYR A 937 -2.06 -12.85 -19.92
CA TYR A 937 -0.62 -12.73 -19.84
C TYR A 937 -0.25 -11.44 -19.14
N VAL A 938 0.52 -11.52 -18.07
CA VAL A 938 1.16 -10.39 -17.39
C VAL A 938 2.64 -10.42 -17.75
N LEU A 939 3.13 -9.34 -18.32
CA LEU A 939 4.53 -9.19 -18.70
C LEU A 939 5.15 -8.09 -17.83
N THR A 940 6.31 -8.38 -17.25
CA THR A 940 7.11 -7.36 -16.55
C THR A 940 8.56 -7.40 -17.01
N SER A 941 9.20 -6.22 -17.04
CA SER A 941 10.62 -6.09 -17.37
C SER A 941 11.42 -5.66 -16.15
N GLU A 942 12.41 -6.44 -15.78
CA GLU A 942 13.51 -6.06 -14.89
C GLU A 942 14.78 -5.73 -15.69
N SER A 943 14.68 -5.76 -17.03
CA SER A 943 15.77 -5.42 -17.94
C SER A 943 16.00 -3.92 -17.97
N ALA A 944 17.27 -3.52 -18.18
CA ALA A 944 17.65 -2.12 -18.37
C ALA A 944 17.34 -1.58 -19.78
N GLU A 945 17.01 -2.46 -20.73
CA GLU A 945 16.76 -2.12 -22.12
C GLU A 945 15.32 -2.45 -22.53
N PRO A 946 14.71 -1.65 -23.42
CA PRO A 946 13.42 -1.98 -24.01
C PRO A 946 13.47 -3.27 -24.83
N ALA A 947 12.40 -4.05 -24.84
CA ALA A 947 12.33 -5.31 -25.56
C ALA A 947 11.08 -5.41 -26.44
N ASN A 948 11.23 -6.06 -27.60
CA ASN A 948 10.09 -6.57 -28.36
C ASN A 948 9.86 -8.03 -27.99
N VAL A 949 8.97 -8.24 -27.03
CA VAL A 949 8.65 -9.57 -26.49
C VAL A 949 7.77 -10.31 -27.47
N SER A 950 8.29 -11.42 -28.02
CA SER A 950 7.55 -12.27 -28.95
C SER A 950 7.36 -13.64 -28.34
N PHE A 951 6.11 -14.13 -28.33
CA PHE A 951 5.76 -15.43 -27.79
C PHE A 951 4.54 -16.01 -28.50
N ARG A 952 4.42 -17.33 -28.48
CA ARG A 952 3.28 -18.06 -29.06
C ARG A 952 2.34 -18.50 -27.94
N ASP A 953 1.09 -18.08 -28.01
CA ASP A 953 0.04 -18.55 -27.10
C ASP A 953 -0.20 -20.06 -27.30
N GLY A 954 -0.21 -20.80 -26.20
CA GLY A 954 -0.35 -22.25 -26.23
C GLY A 954 -1.75 -22.73 -26.64
N ALA A 955 -2.78 -21.98 -26.32
CA ALA A 955 -4.17 -22.35 -26.61
C ALA A 955 -4.53 -22.11 -28.09
N SER A 956 -4.27 -20.91 -28.62
CA SER A 956 -4.60 -20.54 -30.02
C SER A 956 -3.50 -20.86 -31.04
N GLY A 957 -2.27 -21.09 -30.55
CA GLY A 957 -1.10 -21.20 -31.41
C GLY A 957 -0.67 -19.89 -32.09
N LYS A 958 -1.30 -18.76 -31.77
CA LYS A 958 -1.02 -17.47 -32.39
C LYS A 958 0.27 -16.86 -31.85
N GLN A 959 1.07 -16.29 -32.77
CA GLN A 959 2.23 -15.48 -32.42
C GLN A 959 1.76 -14.08 -31.93
N LEU A 960 2.22 -13.67 -30.77
CA LEU A 960 1.94 -12.37 -30.17
C LEU A 960 3.24 -11.56 -30.08
N SER A 961 3.12 -10.25 -30.15
CA SER A 961 4.25 -9.34 -29.97
C SER A 961 3.82 -8.16 -29.12
N VAL A 962 4.67 -7.79 -28.15
CA VAL A 962 4.48 -6.71 -27.20
C VAL A 962 5.75 -5.88 -27.14
N ALA A 963 5.64 -4.57 -27.38
CA ALA A 963 6.73 -3.65 -27.09
C ALA A 963 6.68 -3.36 -25.58
N LEU A 964 7.75 -3.68 -24.87
CA LEU A 964 7.87 -3.55 -23.44
C LEU A 964 9.06 -2.65 -23.11
N ASP A 965 8.79 -1.53 -22.46
CA ASP A 965 9.82 -0.60 -22.02
C ASP A 965 10.62 -1.17 -20.85
N ALA A 966 11.86 -0.70 -20.69
CA ALA A 966 12.74 -1.08 -19.61
C ALA A 966 12.10 -0.76 -18.23
N GLY A 967 12.00 -1.76 -17.35
CA GLY A 967 11.44 -1.58 -16.02
C GLY A 967 9.90 -1.47 -15.95
N HIS A 968 9.18 -1.64 -17.05
CA HIS A 968 7.72 -1.48 -17.14
C HIS A 968 6.96 -2.80 -17.25
N ALA A 969 5.62 -2.71 -17.32
CA ALA A 969 4.73 -3.86 -17.45
C ALA A 969 3.77 -3.70 -18.62
N ALA A 970 3.26 -4.84 -19.10
CA ALA A 970 2.15 -4.93 -20.07
C ALA A 970 1.25 -6.11 -19.71
N MET A 971 -0.03 -6.03 -20.05
CA MET A 971 -0.99 -7.11 -19.82
C MET A 971 -1.84 -7.35 -21.07
N LEU A 972 -2.19 -8.61 -21.33
CA LEU A 972 -3.03 -9.04 -22.44
C LEU A 972 -4.01 -10.12 -22.01
N VAL A 973 -5.25 -10.06 -22.48
CA VAL A 973 -6.17 -11.20 -22.48
C VAL A 973 -6.33 -11.69 -23.91
N VAL A 974 -5.98 -12.95 -24.15
CA VAL A 974 -5.99 -13.58 -25.49
C VAL A 974 -7.02 -14.69 -25.50
N GLY A 975 -7.99 -14.62 -26.41
CA GLY A 975 -9.01 -15.66 -26.59
C GLY A 975 -8.46 -16.90 -27.30
N GLU A 976 -9.18 -18.03 -27.26
CA GLU A 976 -8.86 -19.26 -27.98
C GLU A 976 -8.74 -19.07 -29.51
N ASP A 977 -9.41 -18.05 -30.05
CA ASP A 977 -9.29 -17.61 -31.44
C ASP A 977 -8.02 -16.78 -31.71
N GLY A 978 -7.21 -16.54 -30.71
CA GLY A 978 -6.03 -15.71 -30.76
C GLY A 978 -6.31 -14.21 -30.86
N ALA A 979 -7.57 -13.77 -30.66
CA ALA A 979 -7.90 -12.35 -30.61
C ALA A 979 -7.53 -11.77 -29.24
N VAL A 980 -6.91 -10.58 -29.22
CA VAL A 980 -6.67 -9.83 -27.98
C VAL A 980 -7.97 -9.14 -27.58
N ARG A 981 -8.51 -9.51 -26.43
CA ARG A 981 -9.79 -9.04 -25.87
C ARG A 981 -9.63 -7.84 -24.96
N ALA A 982 -8.52 -7.78 -24.25
CA ALA A 982 -8.14 -6.65 -23.40
C ALA A 982 -6.61 -6.48 -23.45
N SER A 983 -6.13 -5.26 -23.32
CA SER A 983 -4.70 -4.99 -23.25
C SER A 983 -4.38 -3.73 -22.44
N TYR A 984 -3.26 -3.77 -21.73
CA TYR A 984 -2.61 -2.65 -21.07
C TYR A 984 -1.18 -2.54 -21.60
N ASN A 985 -0.75 -1.35 -21.97
CA ASN A 985 0.61 -1.04 -22.49
C ASN A 985 1.12 -1.97 -23.62
N ARG A 986 0.24 -2.46 -24.47
CA ARG A 986 0.66 -3.35 -25.56
C ARG A 986 1.52 -2.66 -26.62
N THR A 987 1.26 -1.40 -26.86
CA THR A 987 1.94 -0.57 -27.86
C THR A 987 2.15 0.81 -27.28
N ARG A 988 3.18 1.04 -26.51
CA ARG A 988 3.64 2.41 -26.27
C ARG A 988 4.35 2.90 -27.53
N ARG A 989 3.92 4.01 -28.07
CA ARG A 989 4.64 4.77 -29.09
C ARG A 989 5.46 5.85 -28.40
#